data_3c29b310add35e7877f3b34cc16acfb0
#
_entry.id   3c29b310add35e7877f3b34cc16acfb0
#
_cell.length_a   1.000
_cell.length_b   1.000
_cell.length_c   1.000
_cell.angle_alpha   90.00
_cell.angle_beta   90.00
_cell.angle_gamma   90.00
#
_symmetry.space_group_name_H-M   'P 1'
#
loop_
_entity.id
_entity.type
_entity.pdbx_description
1 polymer ?
#
loop_
_entity_poly.entity_id
_entity_poly.type
_entity_poly.pdbx_seq_one_letter_code
_entity_poly.pdbx_strand_id
1 'polypeptide(L)'
;MADFLLEIGLDEIPARMIAGAEAELGKRVKELLERERLLGGAGTVKTYSTPRRLAVLVEDVLAAQADTEEKLTGPPWKVAFKDGVPTAVAEAFAKKSGLDVAALEKVTNAKGEYVGATVKKLGRAAAELLAAQLPKEVLALYWAKNMYWRAGKPERFVRPVRWVVALLDEALVPVEIAGIKAGNASRGHRVLHGEKPVVIGAPKSYAGALRAAKVVVDVAERRQTIRKALDKATRNVAGARWREDEPLVETVTHLTEWPTVILGNFEAEYLALPEEVLVTVMRDHQKYFAVESADGKLAPHFLAVLNIEVGQEGYATIQHGNQKVLRARFKDARFFWDVDQKTPLVDRVESLKNVTFQKELGSYYWKTEQNLSVARSLASAVKARGVALDEAALLKAVELAKTDLTCELVKEFTELQGVIGGLYARAQGLGERVALAIYEQYTPAATDDEIPPSVEGQLLGLADRIQTITAMFGIGMAPTGSKDPFALRRAANAIVSILAESGLPLNLSDVIGASAGGEAGIVVSHPSGKDKDAARMGHPDGGEAGGLDSHPSGKDNDAARMGHPSDGAVREQVAAFLRERLHFFLKDVRGFAYDVVNAVLAAGADDVRDAIARAEALTEARASADFAAISAAFKRIKNILRQAEEKGFAIQAATGVGLAAEAQQLADAAAKLAPEVALLRDERNYGEALGAIATLRPVVDAFFDKVMVLDPDEKVRGAHLGLISSVLAGFSGIADFSEIVTG
;
A
#
# COMPACT_ATOMS: atom_id res chain seq x y z
N MET A 1 -25.87 -18.79 -23.27
CA MET A 1 -24.75 -18.19 -22.54
C MET A 1 -23.58 -19.11 -22.73
N ALA A 2 -22.40 -18.56 -22.91
CA ALA A 2 -21.17 -19.27 -23.21
C ALA A 2 -20.13 -19.05 -22.09
N ASP A 3 -19.17 -19.95 -21.95
CA ASP A 3 -18.03 -19.72 -21.07
C ASP A 3 -16.85 -19.15 -21.88
N PHE A 4 -16.18 -18.16 -21.33
CA PHE A 4 -15.01 -17.56 -21.95
C PHE A 4 -13.73 -17.92 -21.19
N LEU A 5 -12.72 -18.36 -21.92
CA LEU A 5 -11.37 -18.62 -21.41
C LEU A 5 -10.35 -17.76 -22.16
N LEU A 6 -9.49 -17.09 -21.40
CA LEU A 6 -8.26 -16.49 -21.88
C LEU A 6 -7.07 -17.04 -21.09
N GLU A 7 -6.07 -17.60 -21.76
CA GLU A 7 -4.77 -17.94 -21.17
C GLU A 7 -3.66 -17.18 -21.92
N ILE A 8 -2.75 -16.60 -21.16
CA ILE A 8 -1.54 -15.94 -21.66
C ILE A 8 -0.35 -16.74 -21.16
N GLY A 9 0.30 -17.46 -22.08
CA GLY A 9 1.50 -18.24 -21.80
C GLY A 9 2.76 -17.42 -21.96
N LEU A 10 3.66 -17.52 -20.99
CA LEU A 10 4.83 -16.65 -20.81
C LEU A 10 6.09 -17.46 -20.53
N ASP A 11 7.25 -16.86 -20.65
CA ASP A 11 8.44 -17.29 -19.93
C ASP A 11 8.23 -17.03 -18.41
N GLU A 12 9.03 -17.67 -17.56
CA GLU A 12 8.79 -17.67 -16.10
C GLU A 12 8.70 -16.29 -15.49
N ILE A 13 7.56 -15.98 -14.90
CA ILE A 13 7.26 -14.73 -14.19
C ILE A 13 7.86 -14.83 -12.77
N PRO A 14 8.49 -13.76 -12.25
CA PRO A 14 8.91 -13.73 -10.85
C PRO A 14 7.73 -13.95 -9.89
N ALA A 15 7.84 -14.89 -8.96
CA ALA A 15 6.75 -15.31 -8.07
C ALA A 15 6.00 -14.14 -7.42
N ARG A 16 6.73 -13.15 -6.90
CA ARG A 16 6.17 -11.95 -6.24
C ARG A 16 5.27 -11.07 -7.12
N MET A 17 5.26 -11.28 -8.44
CA MET A 17 4.46 -10.49 -9.38
C MET A 17 3.20 -11.22 -9.85
N ILE A 18 3.05 -12.51 -9.54
CA ILE A 18 2.01 -13.36 -10.13
C ILE A 18 0.66 -13.08 -9.53
N ALA A 19 0.53 -13.11 -8.20
CA ALA A 19 -0.77 -12.94 -7.52
C ALA A 19 -1.46 -11.62 -7.89
N GLY A 20 -0.72 -10.49 -7.86
CA GLY A 20 -1.26 -9.19 -8.25
C GLY A 20 -1.68 -9.13 -9.71
N ALA A 21 -0.89 -9.71 -10.61
CA ALA A 21 -1.21 -9.73 -12.04
C ALA A 21 -2.40 -10.65 -12.36
N GLU A 22 -2.54 -11.78 -11.67
CA GLU A 22 -3.69 -12.68 -11.77
C GLU A 22 -4.98 -11.96 -11.37
N ALA A 23 -4.99 -11.32 -10.21
CA ALA A 23 -6.14 -10.56 -9.72
C ALA A 23 -6.51 -9.40 -10.66
N GLU A 24 -5.51 -8.65 -11.12
CA GLU A 24 -5.71 -7.54 -12.05
C GLU A 24 -6.24 -8.03 -13.41
N LEU A 25 -5.75 -9.14 -13.95
CA LEU A 25 -6.27 -9.74 -15.19
C LEU A 25 -7.74 -10.11 -15.03
N GLY A 26 -8.12 -10.80 -13.95
CA GLY A 26 -9.50 -11.16 -13.67
C GLY A 26 -10.42 -9.94 -13.61
N LYS A 27 -10.01 -8.91 -12.89
CA LYS A 27 -10.73 -7.64 -12.77
C LYS A 27 -10.92 -6.96 -14.14
N ARG A 28 -9.86 -6.78 -14.92
CA ARG A 28 -9.89 -6.11 -16.23
C ARG A 28 -10.77 -6.84 -17.23
N VAL A 29 -10.70 -8.18 -17.27
CA VAL A 29 -11.55 -8.97 -18.18
C VAL A 29 -13.01 -8.86 -17.78
N LYS A 30 -13.32 -8.89 -16.48
CA LYS A 30 -14.70 -8.67 -16.00
C LYS A 30 -15.21 -7.29 -16.37
N GLU A 31 -14.46 -6.24 -16.06
CA GLU A 31 -14.82 -4.85 -16.40
C GLU A 31 -14.98 -4.64 -17.91
N LEU A 32 -14.16 -5.31 -18.74
CA LEU A 32 -14.32 -5.30 -20.19
C LEU A 32 -15.66 -5.90 -20.60
N LEU A 33 -16.02 -7.09 -20.09
CA LEU A 33 -17.28 -7.76 -20.42
C LEU A 33 -18.50 -6.97 -19.94
N GLU A 34 -18.42 -6.33 -18.77
CA GLU A 34 -19.46 -5.42 -18.25
C GLU A 34 -19.62 -4.19 -19.14
N ARG A 35 -18.53 -3.51 -19.46
CA ARG A 35 -18.49 -2.31 -20.31
C ARG A 35 -19.07 -2.60 -21.70
N GLU A 36 -18.74 -3.75 -22.26
CA GLU A 36 -19.24 -4.18 -23.57
C GLU A 36 -20.61 -4.88 -23.48
N ARG A 37 -21.23 -4.94 -22.29
CA ARG A 37 -22.56 -5.56 -22.08
C ARG A 37 -22.64 -7.00 -22.59
N LEU A 38 -21.58 -7.77 -22.27
CA LEU A 38 -21.45 -9.16 -22.65
C LEU A 38 -21.68 -10.15 -21.50
N LEU A 39 -22.03 -9.68 -20.29
CA LEU A 39 -22.38 -10.55 -19.17
C LEU A 39 -23.88 -10.82 -19.17
N GLY A 40 -24.25 -12.10 -19.16
CA GLY A 40 -25.66 -12.57 -19.17
C GLY A 40 -26.23 -12.83 -17.78
N GLY A 41 -25.42 -12.77 -16.73
CA GLY A 41 -25.78 -13.07 -15.35
C GLY A 41 -24.77 -12.49 -14.36
N ALA A 42 -24.50 -13.20 -13.26
CA ALA A 42 -23.53 -12.77 -12.24
C ALA A 42 -22.09 -12.70 -12.77
N GLY A 43 -21.79 -13.37 -13.90
CA GLY A 43 -20.47 -13.39 -14.52
C GLY A 43 -19.39 -13.89 -13.55
N THR A 44 -19.51 -15.17 -13.12
CA THR A 44 -18.53 -15.77 -12.21
C THR A 44 -17.14 -15.77 -12.87
N VAL A 45 -16.18 -15.13 -12.21
CA VAL A 45 -14.79 -15.05 -12.68
C VAL A 45 -13.93 -16.00 -11.85
N LYS A 46 -13.21 -16.89 -12.52
CA LYS A 46 -12.18 -17.76 -11.94
C LYS A 46 -10.85 -17.39 -12.56
N THR A 47 -9.85 -17.15 -11.74
CA THR A 47 -8.49 -16.88 -12.18
C THR A 47 -7.58 -18.04 -11.88
N TYR A 48 -6.55 -18.19 -12.71
CA TYR A 48 -5.56 -19.24 -12.60
C TYR A 48 -4.19 -18.69 -12.94
N SER A 49 -3.18 -19.16 -12.24
CA SER A 49 -1.79 -18.79 -12.58
C SER A 49 -0.81 -19.92 -12.28
N THR A 50 0.32 -19.87 -12.98
CA THR A 50 1.54 -20.62 -12.68
C THR A 50 2.74 -19.73 -13.00
N PRO A 51 4.00 -20.13 -12.70
CA PRO A 51 5.16 -19.37 -13.15
C PRO A 51 5.16 -19.00 -14.64
N ARG A 52 4.46 -19.78 -15.48
CA ARG A 52 4.51 -19.65 -16.94
C ARG A 52 3.20 -19.22 -17.58
N ARG A 53 2.16 -18.90 -16.82
CA ARG A 53 0.85 -18.48 -17.38
C ARG A 53 0.02 -17.66 -16.41
N LEU A 54 -0.84 -16.84 -16.99
CA LEU A 54 -1.99 -16.21 -16.34
C LEU A 54 -3.22 -16.62 -17.14
N ALA A 55 -4.32 -16.99 -16.48
CA ALA A 55 -5.56 -17.30 -17.16
C ALA A 55 -6.78 -16.81 -16.38
N VAL A 56 -7.85 -16.53 -17.12
CA VAL A 56 -9.16 -16.18 -16.59
C VAL A 56 -10.24 -16.95 -17.32
N LEU A 57 -11.17 -17.49 -16.55
CA LEU A 57 -12.38 -18.13 -17.04
C LEU A 57 -13.57 -17.33 -16.51
N VAL A 58 -14.47 -16.94 -17.41
CA VAL A 58 -15.69 -16.22 -17.08
C VAL A 58 -16.89 -17.01 -17.57
N GLU A 59 -17.79 -17.33 -16.65
CA GLU A 59 -19.04 -18.01 -16.94
C GLU A 59 -20.13 -17.01 -17.39
N ASP A 60 -21.14 -17.47 -18.11
CA ASP A 60 -22.33 -16.71 -18.53
C ASP A 60 -22.04 -15.51 -19.46
N VAL A 61 -21.14 -15.65 -20.40
CA VAL A 61 -20.83 -14.64 -21.42
C VAL A 61 -21.84 -14.74 -22.57
N LEU A 62 -22.38 -13.62 -23.03
CA LEU A 62 -23.27 -13.55 -24.19
C LEU A 62 -22.48 -13.69 -25.49
N ALA A 63 -23.02 -14.40 -26.46
CA ALA A 63 -22.40 -14.59 -27.77
C ALA A 63 -22.35 -13.27 -28.60
N ALA A 64 -23.25 -12.33 -28.31
CA ALA A 64 -23.28 -11.01 -28.92
C ALA A 64 -23.93 -10.00 -27.96
N GLN A 65 -23.66 -8.71 -28.16
CA GLN A 65 -24.40 -7.64 -27.50
C GLN A 65 -25.89 -7.69 -27.92
N ALA A 66 -26.76 -7.31 -27.02
CA ALA A 66 -28.16 -7.07 -27.39
C ALA A 66 -28.24 -5.81 -28.30
N ASP A 67 -29.14 -5.88 -29.24
CA ASP A 67 -29.48 -4.70 -30.06
C ASP A 67 -29.94 -3.55 -29.14
N THR A 68 -29.57 -2.34 -29.48
CA THR A 68 -29.98 -1.15 -28.73
C THR A 68 -30.64 -0.14 -29.64
N GLU A 69 -31.62 0.57 -29.10
CA GLU A 69 -32.24 1.68 -29.74
C GLU A 69 -31.71 2.99 -29.15
N GLU A 70 -31.09 3.80 -30.00
CA GLU A 70 -30.63 5.14 -29.63
C GLU A 70 -31.64 6.18 -30.11
N LYS A 71 -32.24 6.92 -29.17
CA LYS A 71 -33.14 8.01 -29.47
C LYS A 71 -32.33 9.30 -29.66
N LEU A 72 -32.21 9.73 -30.89
CA LEU A 72 -31.58 10.99 -31.27
C LEU A 72 -32.58 12.12 -31.30
N THR A 73 -32.24 13.26 -30.71
CA THR A 73 -33.05 14.49 -30.83
C THR A 73 -32.37 15.44 -31.79
N GLY A 74 -33.09 15.85 -32.81
CA GLY A 74 -32.60 16.69 -33.89
C GLY A 74 -33.05 18.15 -33.78
N PRO A 75 -33.21 18.86 -34.93
CA PRO A 75 -33.60 20.26 -34.97
C PRO A 75 -35.07 20.45 -34.53
N PRO A 76 -35.49 21.73 -34.20
CA PRO A 76 -36.86 22.03 -33.91
C PRO A 76 -37.79 21.57 -35.02
N TRP A 77 -38.96 20.99 -34.68
CA TRP A 77 -39.90 20.43 -35.63
C TRP A 77 -40.36 21.46 -36.70
N LYS A 78 -40.65 22.69 -36.29
CA LYS A 78 -41.10 23.78 -37.20
C LYS A 78 -40.02 24.18 -38.22
N VAL A 79 -38.75 23.90 -37.99
CA VAL A 79 -37.63 24.17 -38.91
C VAL A 79 -37.47 23.02 -39.90
N ALA A 80 -37.66 21.80 -39.42
CA ALA A 80 -37.47 20.59 -40.19
C ALA A 80 -38.71 20.25 -41.05
N PHE A 81 -39.89 20.63 -40.63
CA PHE A 81 -41.14 20.40 -41.38
C PHE A 81 -41.92 21.69 -41.51
N LYS A 82 -42.26 22.09 -42.75
CA LYS A 82 -43.18 23.19 -43.09
C LYS A 82 -44.45 22.62 -43.71
N ASP A 83 -45.59 22.86 -43.09
CA ASP A 83 -46.90 22.38 -43.55
C ASP A 83 -46.95 20.86 -43.79
N GLY A 84 -46.22 20.11 -42.97
CA GLY A 84 -46.08 18.66 -43.09
C GLY A 84 -45.09 18.18 -44.16
N VAL A 85 -44.45 19.09 -44.90
CA VAL A 85 -43.47 18.77 -45.93
C VAL A 85 -42.05 18.85 -45.33
N PRO A 86 -41.19 17.83 -45.51
CA PRO A 86 -39.84 17.85 -45.03
C PRO A 86 -39.00 18.91 -45.75
N THR A 87 -38.19 19.61 -44.99
CA THR A 87 -37.18 20.57 -45.51
C THR A 87 -35.81 19.93 -45.63
N ALA A 88 -34.88 20.59 -46.30
CA ALA A 88 -33.45 20.14 -46.38
C ALA A 88 -32.85 19.87 -44.98
N VAL A 89 -33.38 20.49 -43.92
CA VAL A 89 -32.91 20.25 -42.54
C VAL A 89 -33.38 18.88 -42.04
N ALA A 90 -34.62 18.45 -42.35
CA ALA A 90 -35.11 17.12 -42.04
C ALA A 90 -34.35 16.03 -42.81
N GLU A 91 -34.10 16.27 -44.12
CA GLU A 91 -33.33 15.36 -44.97
C GLU A 91 -31.91 15.19 -44.47
N ALA A 92 -31.23 16.29 -44.09
CA ALA A 92 -29.87 16.25 -43.53
C ALA A 92 -29.82 15.47 -42.21
N PHE A 93 -30.81 15.63 -41.33
CA PHE A 93 -30.92 14.91 -40.07
C PHE A 93 -31.20 13.41 -40.31
N ALA A 94 -32.13 13.07 -41.21
CA ALA A 94 -32.42 11.69 -41.60
C ALA A 94 -31.16 11.01 -42.16
N LYS A 95 -30.44 11.65 -43.07
CA LYS A 95 -29.19 11.16 -43.62
C LYS A 95 -28.11 10.96 -42.57
N LYS A 96 -27.98 11.89 -41.62
CA LYS A 96 -27.03 11.79 -40.50
C LYS A 96 -27.40 10.64 -39.56
N SER A 97 -28.67 10.38 -39.37
CA SER A 97 -29.19 9.29 -38.52
C SER A 97 -29.24 7.95 -39.25
N GLY A 98 -28.91 7.89 -40.55
CA GLY A 98 -29.00 6.67 -41.35
C GLY A 98 -30.42 6.15 -41.59
N LEU A 99 -31.42 7.04 -41.53
CA LEU A 99 -32.83 6.70 -41.65
C LEU A 99 -33.45 7.41 -42.87
N ASP A 100 -34.62 6.90 -43.32
CA ASP A 100 -35.45 7.61 -44.22
C ASP A 100 -36.19 8.76 -43.51
N VAL A 101 -36.47 9.85 -44.22
CA VAL A 101 -37.21 10.99 -43.67
C VAL A 101 -38.57 10.60 -43.13
N ALA A 102 -39.22 9.59 -43.73
CA ALA A 102 -40.49 9.03 -43.25
C ALA A 102 -40.41 8.32 -41.87
N ALA A 103 -39.22 7.96 -41.43
CA ALA A 103 -38.97 7.33 -40.12
C ALA A 103 -38.68 8.36 -39.01
N LEU A 104 -38.71 9.65 -39.32
CA LEU A 104 -38.51 10.70 -38.32
C LEU A 104 -39.79 10.93 -37.54
N GLU A 105 -39.66 11.02 -36.23
CA GLU A 105 -40.79 11.20 -35.29
C GLU A 105 -40.78 12.60 -34.66
N LYS A 106 -41.93 13.05 -34.20
CA LYS A 106 -42.06 14.29 -33.44
C LYS A 106 -41.90 14.01 -31.95
N VAL A 107 -40.88 14.60 -31.33
CA VAL A 107 -40.58 14.45 -29.90
C VAL A 107 -40.77 15.79 -29.19
N THR A 108 -41.58 15.80 -28.13
CA THR A 108 -41.83 16.99 -27.30
C THR A 108 -41.04 16.88 -26.01
N ASN A 109 -40.26 17.91 -25.67
CA ASN A 109 -39.56 18.04 -24.39
C ASN A 109 -39.86 19.41 -23.74
N ALA A 110 -39.29 19.68 -22.56
CA ALA A 110 -39.52 20.92 -21.81
C ALA A 110 -39.12 22.21 -22.58
N LYS A 111 -38.39 22.10 -23.70
CA LYS A 111 -37.93 23.24 -24.52
C LYS A 111 -38.71 23.39 -25.83
N GLY A 112 -39.66 22.48 -26.12
CA GLY A 112 -40.48 22.53 -27.33
C GLY A 112 -40.53 21.22 -28.11
N GLU A 113 -40.95 21.33 -29.38
CA GLU A 113 -41.13 20.22 -30.31
C GLU A 113 -39.90 20.08 -31.21
N TYR A 114 -39.33 18.87 -31.27
CA TYR A 114 -38.11 18.55 -32.03
C TYR A 114 -38.34 17.32 -32.92
N VAL A 115 -37.48 17.15 -33.90
CA VAL A 115 -37.41 15.90 -34.67
C VAL A 115 -36.71 14.85 -33.84
N GLY A 116 -37.29 13.67 -33.70
CA GLY A 116 -36.69 12.48 -33.12
C GLY A 116 -36.36 11.45 -34.19
N ALA A 117 -35.35 10.67 -33.93
CA ALA A 117 -35.00 9.50 -34.72
C ALA A 117 -34.62 8.35 -33.79
N THR A 118 -35.26 7.19 -33.97
CA THR A 118 -34.87 5.97 -33.25
C THR A 118 -33.97 5.14 -34.14
N VAL A 119 -32.66 5.13 -33.82
CA VAL A 119 -31.64 4.37 -34.56
C VAL A 119 -31.40 3.04 -33.89
N LYS A 120 -31.65 1.93 -34.60
CA LYS A 120 -31.29 0.60 -34.14
C LYS A 120 -29.79 0.40 -34.35
N LYS A 121 -29.05 0.15 -33.25
CA LYS A 121 -27.67 -0.31 -33.30
C LYS A 121 -27.66 -1.81 -33.08
N LEU A 122 -27.26 -2.54 -34.11
CA LEU A 122 -27.08 -3.99 -34.02
C LEU A 122 -25.99 -4.33 -33.04
N GLY A 123 -26.24 -5.31 -32.19
CA GLY A 123 -25.24 -5.85 -31.27
C GLY A 123 -24.09 -6.49 -32.04
N ARG A 124 -22.86 -6.26 -31.57
CA ARG A 124 -21.67 -6.88 -32.18
C ARG A 124 -21.41 -8.25 -31.54
N ALA A 125 -20.82 -9.16 -32.30
CA ALA A 125 -20.40 -10.48 -31.80
C ALA A 125 -19.32 -10.34 -30.70
N ALA A 126 -19.47 -11.15 -29.63
CA ALA A 126 -18.52 -11.14 -28.51
C ALA A 126 -17.09 -11.44 -28.97
N ALA A 127 -16.92 -12.39 -29.87
CA ALA A 127 -15.60 -12.77 -30.40
C ALA A 127 -14.88 -11.59 -31.09
N GLU A 128 -15.60 -10.74 -31.82
CA GLU A 128 -15.02 -9.55 -32.47
C GLU A 128 -14.61 -8.48 -31.45
N LEU A 129 -15.48 -8.23 -30.47
CA LEU A 129 -15.23 -7.26 -29.41
C LEU A 129 -14.03 -7.68 -28.56
N LEU A 130 -14.00 -8.94 -28.13
CA LEU A 130 -12.90 -9.50 -27.36
C LEU A 130 -11.59 -9.47 -28.16
N ALA A 131 -11.60 -9.85 -29.43
CA ALA A 131 -10.41 -9.79 -30.28
C ALA A 131 -9.84 -8.36 -30.39
N ALA A 132 -10.70 -7.35 -30.43
CA ALA A 132 -10.28 -5.95 -30.57
C ALA A 132 -9.79 -5.32 -29.24
N GLN A 133 -10.33 -5.72 -28.10
CA GLN A 133 -10.11 -5.04 -26.83
C GLN A 133 -9.14 -5.79 -25.87
N LEU A 134 -9.18 -7.12 -25.82
CA LEU A 134 -8.32 -7.91 -24.92
C LEU A 134 -6.82 -7.59 -25.03
N PRO A 135 -6.23 -7.38 -26.21
CA PRO A 135 -4.81 -7.05 -26.31
C PRO A 135 -4.43 -5.79 -25.52
N LYS A 136 -5.31 -4.80 -25.49
CA LYS A 136 -5.10 -3.55 -24.74
C LYS A 136 -5.18 -3.79 -23.25
N GLU A 137 -6.18 -4.53 -22.78
CA GLU A 137 -6.38 -4.84 -21.36
C GLU A 137 -5.20 -5.67 -20.81
N VAL A 138 -4.74 -6.66 -21.57
CA VAL A 138 -3.60 -7.51 -21.19
C VAL A 138 -2.30 -6.72 -21.13
N LEU A 139 -2.01 -5.93 -22.17
CA LEU A 139 -0.76 -5.14 -22.22
C LEU A 139 -0.75 -3.96 -21.25
N ALA A 140 -1.90 -3.60 -20.67
CA ALA A 140 -2.03 -2.59 -19.64
C ALA A 140 -1.84 -3.14 -18.20
N LEU A 141 -1.65 -4.45 -18.01
CA LEU A 141 -1.31 -5.02 -16.71
C LEU A 141 -0.06 -4.35 -16.13
N TYR A 142 -0.14 -3.99 -14.84
CA TYR A 142 0.98 -3.35 -14.16
C TYR A 142 2.09 -4.34 -13.82
N TRP A 143 3.32 -3.97 -14.16
CA TRP A 143 4.52 -4.72 -13.83
C TRP A 143 5.60 -3.79 -13.28
N ALA A 144 6.19 -4.13 -12.17
CA ALA A 144 7.29 -3.36 -11.58
C ALA A 144 8.53 -3.28 -12.50
N LYS A 145 8.74 -4.31 -13.32
CA LYS A 145 9.78 -4.35 -14.38
C LYS A 145 9.21 -4.95 -15.64
N ASN A 146 9.50 -4.33 -16.76
CA ASN A 146 9.10 -4.77 -18.10
C ASN A 146 10.30 -5.10 -18.96
N MET A 147 10.10 -5.98 -19.95
CA MET A 147 11.06 -6.33 -20.98
C MET A 147 10.55 -5.92 -22.36
N TYR A 148 11.48 -5.59 -23.24
CA TYR A 148 11.26 -5.48 -24.68
C TYR A 148 11.94 -6.67 -25.34
N TRP A 149 11.24 -7.42 -26.22
CA TRP A 149 11.80 -8.59 -26.89
C TRP A 149 11.49 -8.62 -28.39
N ARG A 150 10.70 -7.68 -28.91
CA ARG A 150 10.35 -7.55 -30.31
C ARG A 150 11.02 -6.31 -30.90
N ALA A 151 12.00 -6.51 -31.79
CA ALA A 151 12.71 -5.41 -32.44
C ALA A 151 11.72 -4.49 -33.19
N GLY A 152 11.82 -3.18 -32.97
CA GLY A 152 10.98 -2.16 -33.64
C GLY A 152 9.50 -2.16 -33.23
N LYS A 153 9.12 -2.86 -32.16
CA LYS A 153 7.75 -2.89 -31.62
C LYS A 153 7.70 -2.24 -30.24
N PRO A 154 6.65 -1.47 -29.91
CA PRO A 154 6.53 -0.74 -28.65
C PRO A 154 6.07 -1.62 -27.50
N GLU A 155 5.59 -2.83 -27.76
CA GLU A 155 5.02 -3.70 -26.72
C GLU A 155 6.10 -4.11 -25.72
N ARG A 156 5.77 -3.94 -24.46
CA ARG A 156 6.56 -4.36 -23.31
C ARG A 156 5.68 -5.13 -22.33
N PHE A 157 6.23 -6.17 -21.75
CA PHE A 157 5.53 -7.00 -20.76
C PHE A 157 6.54 -7.55 -19.76
N VAL A 158 6.08 -8.24 -18.71
CA VAL A 158 6.98 -8.81 -17.69
C VAL A 158 7.95 -9.85 -18.29
N ARG A 159 7.47 -10.66 -19.23
CA ARG A 159 8.21 -11.71 -19.95
C ARG A 159 7.64 -11.86 -21.35
N PRO A 160 8.39 -12.44 -22.30
CA PRO A 160 7.89 -12.74 -23.64
C PRO A 160 6.64 -13.61 -23.61
N VAL A 161 5.61 -13.19 -24.35
CA VAL A 161 4.42 -14.03 -24.61
C VAL A 161 4.82 -15.15 -25.57
N ARG A 162 4.48 -16.40 -25.23
CA ARG A 162 4.86 -17.61 -25.97
C ARG A 162 3.69 -18.32 -26.62
N TRP A 163 2.52 -18.29 -25.99
CA TRP A 163 1.26 -18.81 -26.56
C TRP A 163 0.09 -18.07 -25.96
N VAL A 164 -1.04 -18.13 -26.64
CA VAL A 164 -2.32 -17.58 -26.18
C VAL A 164 -3.40 -18.62 -26.45
N VAL A 165 -4.27 -18.88 -25.46
CA VAL A 165 -5.51 -19.62 -25.65
C VAL A 165 -6.66 -18.64 -25.43
N ALA A 166 -7.61 -18.57 -26.38
CA ALA A 166 -8.80 -17.75 -26.23
C ALA A 166 -10.01 -18.49 -26.84
N LEU A 167 -10.93 -18.91 -25.98
CA LEU A 167 -12.11 -19.69 -26.36
C LEU A 167 -13.38 -19.07 -25.81
N LEU A 168 -14.42 -19.06 -26.63
CA LEU A 168 -15.81 -18.81 -26.21
C LEU A 168 -16.59 -20.11 -26.47
N ASP A 169 -16.88 -20.87 -25.42
CA ASP A 169 -17.20 -22.29 -25.49
C ASP A 169 -16.15 -23.05 -26.33
N GLU A 170 -16.53 -23.70 -27.41
CA GLU A 170 -15.63 -24.40 -28.32
C GLU A 170 -15.07 -23.51 -29.45
N ALA A 171 -15.61 -22.30 -29.58
CA ALA A 171 -15.23 -21.37 -30.64
C ALA A 171 -13.96 -20.60 -30.30
N LEU A 172 -13.04 -20.53 -31.26
CA LEU A 172 -11.81 -19.75 -31.12
C LEU A 172 -12.13 -18.25 -31.23
N VAL A 173 -11.66 -17.48 -30.26
CA VAL A 173 -11.66 -16.01 -30.32
C VAL A 173 -10.34 -15.54 -30.95
N PRO A 174 -10.34 -14.82 -32.10
CA PRO A 174 -9.13 -14.52 -32.87
C PRO A 174 -8.34 -13.35 -32.27
N VAL A 175 -7.86 -13.50 -31.04
CA VAL A 175 -7.04 -12.51 -30.32
C VAL A 175 -5.59 -12.61 -30.77
N GLU A 176 -4.90 -11.49 -30.89
CA GLU A 176 -3.45 -11.43 -31.08
C GLU A 176 -2.81 -10.57 -29.98
N ILE A 177 -1.93 -11.13 -29.15
CA ILE A 177 -1.26 -10.43 -28.05
C ILE A 177 0.25 -10.44 -28.33
N ALA A 178 0.84 -9.26 -28.43
CA ALA A 178 2.28 -9.08 -28.69
C ALA A 178 2.79 -9.95 -29.88
N GLY A 179 1.98 -10.08 -30.95
CA GLY A 179 2.30 -10.83 -32.15
C GLY A 179 2.07 -12.34 -32.06
N ILE A 180 1.54 -12.82 -30.96
CA ILE A 180 1.15 -14.24 -30.81
C ILE A 180 -0.36 -14.35 -30.99
N LYS A 181 -0.77 -15.12 -32.00
CA LYS A 181 -2.18 -15.40 -32.29
C LYS A 181 -2.71 -16.46 -31.34
N ALA A 182 -3.92 -16.25 -30.88
CA ALA A 182 -4.61 -17.23 -30.06
C ALA A 182 -4.92 -18.52 -30.80
N GLY A 183 -4.86 -19.62 -30.10
CA GLY A 183 -5.30 -20.95 -30.49
C GLY A 183 -6.06 -21.62 -29.35
N ASN A 184 -6.18 -22.92 -29.43
CA ASN A 184 -6.75 -23.78 -28.38
C ASN A 184 -5.70 -24.69 -27.73
N ALA A 185 -4.42 -24.48 -28.02
CA ALA A 185 -3.32 -25.31 -27.54
C ALA A 185 -2.52 -24.60 -26.44
N SER A 186 -2.59 -25.13 -25.24
CA SER A 186 -1.77 -24.75 -24.09
C SER A 186 -0.49 -25.61 -24.02
N ARG A 187 0.32 -25.42 -22.97
CA ARG A 187 1.56 -26.16 -22.70
C ARG A 187 1.46 -26.88 -21.35
N GLY A 188 1.86 -28.15 -21.31
CA GLY A 188 1.99 -28.88 -20.07
C GLY A 188 3.27 -28.56 -19.30
N HIS A 189 3.53 -29.32 -18.24
CA HIS A 189 4.75 -29.21 -17.45
C HIS A 189 5.98 -29.48 -18.32
N ARG A 190 6.96 -28.57 -18.31
CA ARG A 190 8.11 -28.60 -19.23
C ARG A 190 8.87 -29.90 -19.22
N VAL A 191 9.07 -30.53 -18.05
CA VAL A 191 9.83 -31.75 -17.89
C VAL A 191 8.91 -33.00 -17.91
N LEU A 192 7.83 -32.99 -17.13
CA LEU A 192 6.99 -34.17 -16.92
C LEU A 192 6.05 -34.46 -18.11
N HIS A 193 5.65 -33.44 -18.87
CA HIS A 193 4.81 -33.58 -20.06
C HIS A 193 5.61 -33.34 -21.36
N GLY A 194 6.68 -32.56 -21.30
CA GLY A 194 7.50 -32.20 -22.45
C GLY A 194 6.84 -31.13 -23.35
N GLU A 195 7.18 -31.15 -24.63
CA GLU A 195 6.77 -30.15 -25.61
C GLU A 195 5.40 -30.37 -26.23
N LYS A 196 4.75 -31.48 -25.95
CA LYS A 196 3.45 -31.83 -26.55
C LYS A 196 2.42 -30.73 -26.20
N PRO A 197 1.66 -30.24 -27.21
CA PRO A 197 0.59 -29.29 -26.94
C PRO A 197 -0.55 -29.95 -26.15
N VAL A 198 -1.15 -29.17 -25.27
CA VAL A 198 -2.35 -29.55 -24.50
C VAL A 198 -3.56 -28.89 -25.14
N VAL A 199 -4.33 -29.64 -25.90
CA VAL A 199 -5.52 -29.11 -26.57
C VAL A 199 -6.64 -28.92 -25.57
N ILE A 200 -7.16 -27.70 -25.50
CA ILE A 200 -8.31 -27.30 -24.69
C ILE A 200 -9.54 -27.28 -25.57
N GLY A 201 -10.44 -28.23 -25.37
CA GLY A 201 -11.67 -28.34 -26.17
C GLY A 201 -12.73 -27.32 -25.79
N ALA A 202 -12.83 -26.98 -24.49
CA ALA A 202 -13.78 -26.01 -23.97
C ALA A 202 -13.25 -25.43 -22.65
N PRO A 203 -13.67 -24.19 -22.24
CA PRO A 203 -13.22 -23.53 -21.01
C PRO A 203 -13.32 -24.40 -19.75
N LYS A 204 -14.42 -25.14 -19.58
CA LYS A 204 -14.62 -26.04 -18.42
C LYS A 204 -13.62 -27.17 -18.33
N SER A 205 -13.03 -27.61 -19.45
CA SER A 205 -12.03 -28.68 -19.48
C SER A 205 -10.62 -28.19 -19.13
N TYR A 206 -10.37 -26.88 -19.04
CA TYR A 206 -9.07 -26.26 -18.92
C TYR A 206 -8.22 -26.80 -17.76
N ALA A 207 -8.72 -26.71 -16.53
CA ALA A 207 -7.99 -27.16 -15.35
C ALA A 207 -7.71 -28.67 -15.37
N GLY A 208 -8.69 -29.50 -15.84
CA GLY A 208 -8.56 -30.92 -15.98
C GLY A 208 -7.53 -31.35 -17.03
N ALA A 209 -7.54 -30.72 -18.19
CA ALA A 209 -6.59 -30.96 -19.26
C ALA A 209 -5.14 -30.66 -18.85
N LEU A 210 -4.93 -29.49 -18.15
CA LEU A 210 -3.62 -29.13 -17.65
C LEU A 210 -3.15 -30.03 -16.50
N ARG A 211 -4.05 -30.46 -15.62
CA ARG A 211 -3.72 -31.44 -14.59
C ARG A 211 -3.24 -32.78 -15.18
N ALA A 212 -3.89 -33.28 -16.23
CA ALA A 212 -3.44 -34.47 -16.95
C ALA A 212 -2.03 -34.26 -17.56
N ALA A 213 -1.69 -33.01 -17.90
CA ALA A 213 -0.39 -32.62 -18.39
C ALA A 213 0.58 -32.15 -17.27
N LYS A 214 0.34 -32.58 -16.02
CA LYS A 214 1.16 -32.29 -14.85
C LYS A 214 1.28 -30.80 -14.52
N VAL A 215 0.17 -30.06 -14.63
CA VAL A 215 0.08 -28.62 -14.22
C VAL A 215 -1.17 -28.42 -13.37
N VAL A 216 -1.00 -28.04 -12.12
CA VAL A 216 -2.06 -27.59 -11.21
C VAL A 216 -2.20 -26.07 -11.36
N VAL A 217 -3.19 -25.63 -12.14
CA VAL A 217 -3.36 -24.19 -12.44
C VAL A 217 -4.06 -23.41 -11.33
N ASP A 218 -4.91 -24.10 -10.56
CA ASP A 218 -5.60 -23.53 -9.41
C ASP A 218 -4.60 -23.26 -8.28
N VAL A 219 -4.45 -21.98 -7.91
CA VAL A 219 -3.49 -21.52 -6.89
C VAL A 219 -3.87 -22.05 -5.51
N ALA A 220 -5.16 -22.03 -5.16
CA ALA A 220 -5.61 -22.48 -3.84
C ALA A 220 -5.38 -23.99 -3.67
N GLU A 221 -5.69 -24.77 -4.71
CA GLU A 221 -5.43 -26.20 -4.71
C GLU A 221 -3.93 -26.51 -4.64
N ARG A 222 -3.10 -25.78 -5.38
CA ARG A 222 -1.65 -25.96 -5.38
C ARG A 222 -1.06 -25.63 -4.01
N ARG A 223 -1.50 -24.53 -3.37
CA ARG A 223 -1.14 -24.14 -1.99
C ARG A 223 -1.50 -25.25 -0.99
N GLN A 224 -2.72 -25.77 -1.07
CA GLN A 224 -3.16 -26.86 -0.19
C GLN A 224 -2.37 -28.14 -0.40
N THR A 225 -2.01 -28.45 -1.65
CA THR A 225 -1.18 -29.61 -1.99
C THR A 225 0.21 -29.49 -1.35
N ILE A 226 0.82 -28.30 -1.40
CA ILE A 226 2.11 -28.01 -0.76
C ILE A 226 2.00 -28.21 0.76
N ARG A 227 1.02 -27.60 1.42
CA ARG A 227 0.84 -27.74 2.89
C ARG A 227 0.68 -29.20 3.31
N LYS A 228 -0.18 -29.94 2.65
CA LYS A 228 -0.36 -31.39 2.92
C LYS A 228 0.93 -32.19 2.70
N ALA A 229 1.72 -31.81 1.70
CA ALA A 229 2.98 -32.50 1.42
C ALA A 229 4.07 -32.16 2.46
N LEU A 230 4.12 -30.91 2.96
CA LEU A 230 4.98 -30.49 4.07
C LEU A 230 4.63 -31.27 5.35
N ASP A 231 3.34 -31.33 5.73
CA ASP A 231 2.85 -32.11 6.88
C ASP A 231 3.20 -33.59 6.76
N LYS A 232 3.03 -34.17 5.56
CA LYS A 232 3.35 -35.58 5.32
C LYS A 232 4.85 -35.84 5.48
N ALA A 233 5.69 -34.94 4.95
CA ALA A 233 7.14 -35.13 4.96
C ALA A 233 7.69 -35.04 6.39
N THR A 234 7.20 -34.16 7.23
CA THR A 234 7.63 -33.99 8.63
C THR A 234 7.26 -35.14 9.53
N ARG A 235 6.19 -35.90 9.22
CA ARG A 235 5.80 -37.11 10.00
C ARG A 235 6.88 -38.18 10.04
N ASN A 236 7.86 -38.12 9.16
CA ASN A 236 8.99 -39.06 9.15
C ASN A 236 10.04 -38.74 10.24
N VAL A 237 9.90 -37.58 10.93
CA VAL A 237 10.75 -37.15 12.05
C VAL A 237 9.89 -37.10 13.31
N ALA A 238 10.26 -37.93 14.31
CA ALA A 238 9.44 -38.06 15.53
C ALA A 238 9.30 -36.72 16.27
N GLY A 239 8.05 -36.31 16.51
CA GLY A 239 7.74 -35.08 17.25
C GLY A 239 8.03 -33.77 16.49
N ALA A 240 8.46 -33.84 15.23
CA ALA A 240 8.78 -32.67 14.45
C ALA A 240 7.56 -32.07 13.75
N ARG A 241 7.61 -30.77 13.51
CA ARG A 241 6.69 -30.03 12.65
C ARG A 241 7.48 -29.08 11.75
N TRP A 242 6.96 -28.75 10.58
CA TRP A 242 7.54 -27.67 9.81
C TRP A 242 7.13 -26.32 10.43
N ARG A 243 8.03 -25.34 10.41
CA ARG A 243 7.73 -23.98 10.87
C ARG A 243 6.81 -23.32 9.85
N GLU A 244 5.64 -22.89 10.31
CA GLU A 244 4.71 -22.17 9.44
C GLU A 244 5.33 -20.86 8.95
N ASP A 245 5.33 -20.66 7.63
CA ASP A 245 5.80 -19.46 6.93
C ASP A 245 4.90 -19.23 5.72
N GLU A 246 3.84 -18.47 5.91
CA GLU A 246 2.86 -18.20 4.86
C GLU A 246 3.46 -17.45 3.66
N PRO A 247 4.33 -16.43 3.84
CA PRO A 247 5.02 -15.80 2.73
C PRO A 247 5.87 -16.76 1.90
N LEU A 248 6.51 -17.74 2.54
CA LEU A 248 7.27 -18.76 1.84
C LEU A 248 6.34 -19.76 1.12
N VAL A 249 5.24 -20.19 1.74
CA VAL A 249 4.20 -21.02 1.09
C VAL A 249 3.68 -20.32 -0.16
N GLU A 250 3.35 -19.03 -0.07
CA GLU A 250 2.90 -18.23 -1.22
C GLU A 250 3.98 -18.20 -2.32
N THR A 251 5.22 -17.95 -1.95
CA THR A 251 6.35 -17.90 -2.87
C THR A 251 6.51 -19.21 -3.63
N VAL A 252 6.57 -20.35 -2.93
CA VAL A 252 6.78 -21.66 -3.59
C VAL A 252 5.55 -22.13 -4.35
N THR A 253 4.34 -21.69 -3.97
CA THR A 253 3.13 -21.88 -4.74
C THR A 253 3.24 -21.25 -6.12
N HIS A 254 3.81 -20.05 -6.20
CA HIS A 254 4.03 -19.34 -7.45
C HIS A 254 5.36 -19.69 -8.15
N LEU A 255 6.18 -20.57 -7.58
CA LEU A 255 7.38 -21.13 -8.22
C LEU A 255 7.14 -22.50 -8.87
N THR A 256 6.00 -23.13 -8.61
CA THR A 256 5.75 -24.52 -9.02
C THR A 256 4.48 -24.66 -9.86
N GLU A 257 4.46 -25.67 -10.74
CA GLU A 257 3.30 -26.14 -11.50
C GLU A 257 2.83 -27.53 -11.00
N TRP A 258 3.76 -28.36 -10.51
CA TRP A 258 3.52 -29.71 -9.98
C TRP A 258 4.36 -29.92 -8.72
N PRO A 259 3.90 -29.39 -7.56
CA PRO A 259 4.68 -29.42 -6.35
C PRO A 259 4.80 -30.81 -5.73
N THR A 260 6.01 -31.15 -5.33
CA THR A 260 6.32 -32.26 -4.42
C THR A 260 7.26 -31.75 -3.32
N VAL A 261 7.40 -32.50 -2.22
CA VAL A 261 8.22 -32.09 -1.08
C VAL A 261 9.23 -33.16 -0.75
N ILE A 262 10.47 -32.73 -0.52
CA ILE A 262 11.52 -33.57 0.05
C ILE A 262 11.90 -33.08 1.45
N LEU A 263 12.24 -34.03 2.32
CA LEU A 263 12.87 -33.79 3.60
C LEU A 263 14.38 -33.99 3.46
N GLY A 264 15.15 -33.00 3.86
CA GLY A 264 16.61 -33.07 3.96
C GLY A 264 17.08 -32.85 5.39
N ASN A 265 18.36 -33.10 5.63
CA ASN A 265 19.01 -32.81 6.90
C ASN A 265 20.34 -32.07 6.69
N PHE A 266 20.83 -31.50 7.75
CA PHE A 266 22.15 -30.87 7.83
C PHE A 266 22.83 -31.27 9.15
N GLU A 267 24.10 -31.05 9.27
CA GLU A 267 24.87 -31.42 10.45
C GLU A 267 24.48 -30.60 11.67
N ALA A 268 24.16 -31.28 12.79
CA ALA A 268 23.67 -30.66 14.01
C ALA A 268 24.65 -29.62 14.60
N GLU A 269 25.92 -29.67 14.23
CA GLU A 269 26.93 -28.68 14.65
C GLU A 269 26.62 -27.26 14.20
N TYR A 270 25.87 -27.08 13.10
CA TYR A 270 25.43 -25.75 12.64
C TYR A 270 24.38 -25.09 13.55
N LEU A 271 23.68 -25.88 14.37
CA LEU A 271 22.73 -25.35 15.37
C LEU A 271 23.45 -24.51 16.48
N ALA A 272 24.77 -24.48 16.50
CA ALA A 272 25.55 -23.54 17.33
C ALA A 272 25.50 -22.09 16.79
N LEU A 273 25.15 -21.89 15.51
CA LEU A 273 24.87 -20.55 14.95
C LEU A 273 23.48 -20.05 15.41
N PRO A 274 23.28 -18.74 15.46
CA PRO A 274 21.98 -18.18 15.72
C PRO A 274 20.94 -18.73 14.75
N GLU A 275 19.75 -19.01 15.26
CA GLU A 275 18.65 -19.57 14.48
C GLU A 275 18.25 -18.66 13.31
N GLU A 276 18.26 -17.35 13.53
CA GLU A 276 17.94 -16.34 12.55
C GLU A 276 18.82 -16.44 11.30
N VAL A 277 20.11 -16.73 11.48
CA VAL A 277 21.06 -16.92 10.38
C VAL A 277 20.69 -18.17 9.58
N LEU A 278 20.44 -19.29 10.27
CA LEU A 278 20.12 -20.57 9.63
C LEU A 278 18.78 -20.50 8.88
N VAL A 279 17.77 -19.90 9.51
CA VAL A 279 16.44 -19.75 8.93
C VAL A 279 16.47 -18.83 7.71
N THR A 280 17.20 -17.70 7.78
CA THR A 280 17.36 -16.80 6.64
C THR A 280 18.02 -17.49 5.45
N VAL A 281 19.11 -18.22 5.68
CA VAL A 281 19.77 -19.00 4.61
C VAL A 281 18.80 -20.01 3.98
N MET A 282 18.06 -20.75 4.77
CA MET A 282 17.06 -21.70 4.28
C MET A 282 15.94 -21.02 3.51
N ARG A 283 15.30 -20.02 4.11
CA ARG A 283 14.10 -19.34 3.62
C ARG A 283 14.40 -18.44 2.42
N ASP A 284 15.34 -17.49 2.57
CA ASP A 284 15.52 -16.42 1.61
C ASP A 284 16.44 -16.79 0.45
N HIS A 285 17.42 -17.65 0.70
CA HIS A 285 18.36 -18.07 -0.34
C HIS A 285 17.96 -19.37 -1.03
N GLN A 286 17.43 -20.36 -0.28
CA GLN A 286 17.12 -21.67 -0.84
C GLN A 286 15.63 -21.96 -1.01
N LYS A 287 14.74 -21.14 -0.44
CA LYS A 287 13.28 -21.37 -0.40
C LYS A 287 12.93 -22.68 0.29
N TYR A 288 13.67 -23.03 1.35
CA TYR A 288 13.43 -24.19 2.19
C TYR A 288 12.69 -23.79 3.48
N PHE A 289 11.82 -24.69 3.93
CA PHE A 289 11.13 -24.56 5.21
C PHE A 289 11.99 -25.13 6.33
N ALA A 290 12.09 -24.42 7.42
CA ALA A 290 12.66 -24.89 8.65
C ALA A 290 11.77 -25.94 9.31
N VAL A 291 12.39 -26.89 10.03
CA VAL A 291 11.71 -27.91 10.81
C VAL A 291 12.00 -27.67 12.28
N GLU A 292 10.97 -27.75 13.12
CA GLU A 292 11.05 -27.63 14.55
C GLU A 292 10.88 -29.00 15.20
N SER A 293 11.62 -29.20 16.28
CA SER A 293 11.43 -30.31 17.22
C SER A 293 10.23 -30.06 18.14
N ALA A 294 9.86 -31.06 18.95
CA ALA A 294 8.71 -30.98 19.84
C ALA A 294 8.78 -29.84 20.89
N ASP A 295 10.00 -29.40 21.24
CA ASP A 295 10.24 -28.27 22.16
C ASP A 295 10.22 -26.89 21.47
N GLY A 296 9.90 -26.85 20.18
CA GLY A 296 9.80 -25.61 19.39
C GLY A 296 11.14 -25.04 18.90
N LYS A 297 12.26 -25.73 19.16
CA LYS A 297 13.57 -25.34 18.64
C LYS A 297 13.81 -25.83 17.23
N LEU A 298 14.70 -25.16 16.52
CA LEU A 298 15.13 -25.57 15.21
C LEU A 298 15.74 -26.98 15.24
N ALA A 299 15.20 -27.88 14.43
CA ALA A 299 15.74 -29.21 14.22
C ALA A 299 16.73 -29.22 13.04
N PRO A 300 17.71 -30.16 12.99
CA PRO A 300 18.70 -30.22 11.90
C PRO A 300 18.09 -30.79 10.60
N HIS A 301 16.93 -30.30 10.22
CA HIS A 301 16.16 -30.73 9.06
C HIS A 301 15.60 -29.53 8.28
N PHE A 302 15.37 -29.73 7.02
CA PHE A 302 14.68 -28.77 6.15
C PHE A 302 13.75 -29.46 5.19
N LEU A 303 12.78 -28.71 4.67
CA LEU A 303 11.88 -29.18 3.61
C LEU A 303 12.04 -28.31 2.37
N ALA A 304 12.19 -28.94 1.22
CA ALA A 304 12.25 -28.26 -0.06
C ALA A 304 11.07 -28.63 -0.93
N VAL A 305 10.41 -27.61 -1.51
CA VAL A 305 9.34 -27.82 -2.49
C VAL A 305 9.96 -27.87 -3.87
N LEU A 306 9.75 -29.00 -4.55
CA LEU A 306 10.23 -29.26 -5.90
C LEU A 306 9.11 -29.02 -6.90
N ASN A 307 9.46 -28.71 -8.14
CA ASN A 307 8.54 -28.62 -9.27
C ASN A 307 8.68 -29.86 -10.18
N ILE A 308 8.70 -31.05 -9.60
CA ILE A 308 8.88 -32.31 -10.34
C ILE A 308 8.40 -33.50 -9.48
N GLU A 309 7.95 -34.53 -10.12
CA GLU A 309 7.69 -35.83 -9.50
C GLU A 309 8.87 -36.77 -9.79
N VAL A 310 9.43 -37.36 -8.75
CA VAL A 310 10.61 -38.22 -8.85
C VAL A 310 10.39 -39.56 -8.20
N GLY A 311 10.95 -40.62 -8.77
CA GLY A 311 11.04 -41.95 -8.14
C GLY A 311 12.05 -41.98 -7.01
N GLN A 312 12.17 -43.13 -6.33
CA GLN A 312 13.05 -43.26 -5.14
C GLN A 312 14.51 -42.92 -5.41
N GLU A 313 15.09 -43.34 -6.54
CA GLU A 313 16.49 -43.02 -6.88
C GLU A 313 16.68 -41.51 -7.14
N GLY A 314 15.76 -40.91 -7.87
CA GLY A 314 15.76 -39.44 -8.10
C GLY A 314 15.60 -38.67 -6.82
N TYR A 315 14.77 -39.13 -5.89
CA TYR A 315 14.57 -38.53 -4.58
C TYR A 315 15.91 -38.43 -3.80
N ALA A 316 16.64 -39.54 -3.68
CA ALA A 316 17.92 -39.57 -2.96
C ALA A 316 18.98 -38.63 -3.60
N THR A 317 19.03 -38.60 -4.93
CA THR A 317 19.95 -37.70 -5.67
C THR A 317 19.64 -36.25 -5.42
N ILE A 318 18.37 -35.84 -5.51
CA ILE A 318 17.93 -34.47 -5.29
C ILE A 318 18.14 -34.07 -3.81
N GLN A 319 17.77 -34.95 -2.88
CA GLN A 319 18.00 -34.76 -1.45
C GLN A 319 19.48 -34.48 -1.15
N HIS A 320 20.38 -35.34 -1.65
CA HIS A 320 21.82 -35.15 -1.48
C HIS A 320 22.31 -33.83 -2.09
N GLY A 321 21.83 -33.48 -3.28
CA GLY A 321 22.15 -32.20 -3.93
C GLY A 321 21.76 -30.97 -3.08
N ASN A 322 20.51 -30.95 -2.56
CA ASN A 322 20.04 -29.87 -1.70
C ASN A 322 20.80 -29.79 -0.37
N GLN A 323 21.09 -30.93 0.26
CA GLN A 323 21.91 -30.99 1.48
C GLN A 323 23.32 -30.43 1.24
N LYS A 324 23.95 -30.77 0.11
CA LYS A 324 25.27 -30.27 -0.27
C LYS A 324 25.29 -28.75 -0.43
N VAL A 325 24.27 -28.19 -1.08
CA VAL A 325 24.13 -26.73 -1.26
C VAL A 325 23.94 -26.05 0.09
N LEU A 326 23.02 -26.57 0.91
CA LEU A 326 22.75 -25.97 2.22
C LEU A 326 23.97 -26.01 3.14
N ARG A 327 24.70 -27.15 3.16
CA ARG A 327 25.97 -27.28 3.89
C ARG A 327 27.01 -26.23 3.47
N ALA A 328 27.16 -26.00 2.18
CA ALA A 328 28.09 -24.97 1.68
C ALA A 328 27.69 -23.59 2.21
N ARG A 329 26.39 -23.22 2.14
CA ARG A 329 25.88 -21.95 2.65
C ARG A 329 26.03 -21.80 4.16
N PHE A 330 25.79 -22.85 4.92
CA PHE A 330 25.99 -22.83 6.38
C PHE A 330 27.46 -22.74 6.77
N LYS A 331 28.35 -23.35 5.98
CA LYS A 331 29.80 -23.20 6.18
C LYS A 331 30.25 -21.77 5.93
N ASP A 332 29.75 -21.11 4.89
CA ASP A 332 30.00 -19.70 4.60
C ASP A 332 29.48 -18.82 5.75
N ALA A 333 28.23 -19.04 6.18
CA ALA A 333 27.64 -18.29 7.30
C ALA A 333 28.46 -18.44 8.61
N ARG A 334 28.91 -19.67 8.93
CA ARG A 334 29.77 -19.90 10.09
C ARG A 334 31.10 -19.17 9.96
N PHE A 335 31.72 -19.25 8.80
CA PHE A 335 32.97 -18.54 8.55
C PHE A 335 32.84 -17.04 8.76
N PHE A 336 31.81 -16.42 8.22
CA PHE A 336 31.57 -14.97 8.41
C PHE A 336 31.25 -14.64 9.86
N TRP A 337 30.39 -15.44 10.52
CA TRP A 337 30.13 -15.30 11.96
C TRP A 337 31.42 -15.28 12.80
N ASP A 338 32.30 -16.26 12.59
CA ASP A 338 33.55 -16.40 13.33
C ASP A 338 34.56 -15.28 13.00
N VAL A 339 34.59 -14.81 11.76
CA VAL A 339 35.46 -13.70 11.33
C VAL A 339 35.00 -12.38 11.93
N ASP A 340 33.69 -12.10 11.84
CA ASP A 340 33.15 -10.85 12.34
C ASP A 340 33.28 -10.68 13.86
N GLN A 341 33.19 -11.75 14.61
CA GLN A 341 33.38 -11.75 16.07
C GLN A 341 34.79 -11.34 16.52
N LYS A 342 35.81 -11.41 15.64
CA LYS A 342 37.20 -11.00 15.97
C LYS A 342 37.35 -9.49 16.12
N THR A 343 36.40 -8.71 15.57
CA THR A 343 36.40 -7.24 15.66
C THR A 343 35.17 -6.78 16.45
N PRO A 344 35.38 -6.21 17.65
CA PRO A 344 34.29 -5.67 18.45
C PRO A 344 33.47 -4.65 17.69
N LEU A 345 32.13 -4.61 17.94
CA LEU A 345 31.24 -3.64 17.32
C LEU A 345 31.67 -2.19 17.58
N VAL A 346 32.24 -1.93 18.76
CA VAL A 346 32.73 -0.58 19.14
C VAL A 346 33.83 -0.11 18.20
N ASP A 347 34.72 -1.01 17.79
CA ASP A 347 35.83 -0.69 16.88
C ASP A 347 35.38 -0.50 15.44
N ARG A 348 34.15 -0.95 15.12
CA ARG A 348 33.53 -0.79 13.78
C ARG A 348 32.87 0.55 13.58
N VAL A 349 32.62 1.34 14.62
CA VAL A 349 31.94 2.65 14.51
C VAL A 349 32.66 3.57 13.53
N GLU A 350 33.99 3.67 13.63
CA GLU A 350 34.82 4.47 12.72
C GLU A 350 34.71 3.99 11.25
N SER A 351 34.51 2.69 11.04
CA SER A 351 34.37 2.13 9.69
C SER A 351 33.08 2.60 8.97
N LEU A 352 32.09 3.09 9.71
CA LEU A 352 30.87 3.68 9.15
C LEU A 352 31.14 4.94 8.31
N LYS A 353 32.27 5.59 8.47
CA LYS A 353 32.72 6.70 7.63
C LYS A 353 32.87 6.30 6.16
N ASN A 354 33.15 5.02 5.91
CA ASN A 354 33.32 4.46 4.57
C ASN A 354 32.01 3.87 3.98
N VAL A 355 30.92 3.84 4.74
CA VAL A 355 29.63 3.33 4.29
C VAL A 355 28.72 4.53 3.97
N THR A 356 28.45 4.73 2.69
CA THR A 356 27.60 5.85 2.23
C THR A 356 26.16 5.62 2.65
N PHE A 357 25.58 6.58 3.38
CA PHE A 357 24.14 6.63 3.65
C PHE A 357 23.41 7.22 2.45
N GLN A 358 23.76 8.44 2.07
CA GLN A 358 23.23 9.13 0.90
C GLN A 358 24.28 10.13 0.38
N LYS A 359 24.41 10.27 -0.94
CA LYS A 359 25.49 11.02 -1.59
C LYS A 359 25.63 12.47 -1.08
N GLU A 360 24.52 13.15 -0.83
CA GLU A 360 24.50 14.57 -0.41
C GLU A 360 24.57 14.72 1.12
N LEU A 361 24.14 13.69 1.87
CA LEU A 361 24.14 13.68 3.35
C LEU A 361 25.41 13.10 3.95
N GLY A 362 26.11 12.21 3.20
CA GLY A 362 27.35 11.61 3.65
C GLY A 362 27.24 10.16 4.11
N SER A 363 27.96 9.78 5.15
CA SER A 363 28.14 8.41 5.61
C SER A 363 27.15 7.99 6.70
N TYR A 364 27.10 6.67 6.98
CA TYR A 364 26.37 6.16 8.14
C TYR A 364 26.98 6.60 9.48
N TYR A 365 28.25 6.99 9.52
CA TYR A 365 28.86 7.62 10.70
C TYR A 365 28.13 8.96 11.00
N TRP A 366 28.01 9.86 10.02
CA TRP A 366 27.23 11.08 10.16
C TRP A 366 25.79 10.79 10.63
N LYS A 367 25.13 9.81 10.01
CA LYS A 367 23.77 9.42 10.40
C LYS A 367 23.69 8.95 11.85
N THR A 368 24.68 8.20 12.32
CA THR A 368 24.74 7.73 13.71
C THR A 368 24.88 8.90 14.69
N GLU A 369 25.71 9.92 14.38
CA GLU A 369 25.82 11.12 15.20
C GLU A 369 24.49 11.88 15.27
N GLN A 370 23.80 12.03 14.15
CA GLN A 370 22.46 12.63 14.13
C GLN A 370 21.43 11.83 14.93
N ASN A 371 21.41 10.51 14.77
CA ASN A 371 20.55 9.62 15.54
C ASN A 371 20.82 9.75 17.06
N LEU A 372 22.08 9.86 17.49
CA LEU A 372 22.43 10.09 18.90
C LEU A 372 21.85 11.38 19.45
N SER A 373 21.88 12.47 18.68
CA SER A 373 21.26 13.75 19.06
C SER A 373 19.75 13.61 19.24
N VAL A 374 19.07 13.00 18.26
CA VAL A 374 17.63 12.76 18.30
C VAL A 374 17.26 11.85 19.49
N ALA A 375 18.00 10.77 19.70
CA ALA A 375 17.75 9.83 20.79
C ALA A 375 17.89 10.48 22.17
N ARG A 376 18.89 11.37 22.38
CA ARG A 376 19.02 12.16 23.62
C ARG A 376 17.80 13.05 23.87
N SER A 377 17.32 13.74 22.82
CA SER A 377 16.13 14.58 22.92
C SER A 377 14.89 13.76 23.29
N LEU A 378 14.65 12.63 22.63
CA LEU A 378 13.54 11.75 22.94
C LEU A 378 13.65 11.13 24.34
N ALA A 379 14.85 10.71 24.73
CA ALA A 379 15.12 10.18 26.07
C ALA A 379 14.79 11.22 27.16
N SER A 380 15.23 12.46 26.96
CA SER A 380 14.91 13.57 27.88
C SER A 380 13.39 13.78 27.99
N ALA A 381 12.69 13.78 26.86
CA ALA A 381 11.23 13.98 26.83
C ALA A 381 10.44 12.89 27.58
N VAL A 382 10.81 11.61 27.38
CA VAL A 382 10.11 10.49 28.03
C VAL A 382 10.46 10.41 29.53
N LYS A 383 11.70 10.68 29.91
CA LYS A 383 12.13 10.71 31.34
C LYS A 383 11.44 11.85 32.09
N ALA A 384 11.32 13.03 31.51
CA ALA A 384 10.59 14.17 32.10
C ALA A 384 9.09 13.84 32.35
N ARG A 385 8.56 12.86 31.63
CA ARG A 385 7.17 12.37 31.76
C ARG A 385 7.08 11.06 32.57
N GLY A 386 8.13 10.67 33.29
CA GLY A 386 8.15 9.57 34.25
C GLY A 386 8.37 8.17 33.67
N VAL A 387 8.78 8.04 32.41
CA VAL A 387 9.11 6.73 31.82
C VAL A 387 10.46 6.23 32.33
N ALA A 388 10.48 4.99 32.82
CA ALA A 388 11.74 4.32 33.18
C ALA A 388 12.53 3.97 31.93
N LEU A 389 13.77 4.46 31.83
CA LEU A 389 14.65 4.28 30.68
C LEU A 389 16.10 4.12 31.14
N ASP A 390 16.78 3.13 30.59
CA ASP A 390 18.23 3.05 30.66
C ASP A 390 18.84 3.87 29.49
N GLU A 391 19.06 5.16 29.76
CA GLU A 391 19.57 6.07 28.74
C GLU A 391 20.98 5.67 28.25
N ALA A 392 21.82 5.11 29.14
CA ALA A 392 23.15 4.67 28.74
C ALA A 392 23.07 3.49 27.76
N ALA A 393 22.17 2.54 28.02
CA ALA A 393 21.92 1.43 27.11
C ALA A 393 21.34 1.91 25.77
N LEU A 394 20.37 2.84 25.79
CA LEU A 394 19.81 3.44 24.57
C LEU A 394 20.90 4.10 23.72
N LEU A 395 21.70 5.01 24.31
CA LEU A 395 22.71 5.73 23.55
C LEU A 395 23.79 4.79 23.00
N LYS A 396 24.17 3.77 23.80
CA LYS A 396 25.10 2.72 23.33
C LYS A 396 24.50 1.91 22.18
N ALA A 397 23.21 1.57 22.25
CA ALA A 397 22.53 0.89 21.17
C ALA A 397 22.46 1.76 19.89
N VAL A 398 22.17 3.05 20.01
CA VAL A 398 22.16 3.98 18.86
C VAL A 398 23.54 4.11 18.22
N GLU A 399 24.60 4.23 19.02
CA GLU A 399 25.99 4.28 18.56
C GLU A 399 26.36 3.05 17.71
N LEU A 400 25.91 1.88 18.15
CA LEU A 400 26.30 0.60 17.55
C LEU A 400 25.30 0.09 16.50
N ALA A 401 24.11 0.64 16.41
CA ALA A 401 22.99 0.11 15.62
C ALA A 401 23.30 -0.14 14.15
N LYS A 402 24.21 0.63 13.55
CA LYS A 402 24.54 0.53 12.11
C LYS A 402 25.90 -0.15 11.86
N THR A 403 26.61 -0.56 12.90
CA THR A 403 27.96 -1.14 12.76
C THR A 403 27.97 -2.47 12.04
N ASP A 404 26.88 -3.21 12.09
CA ASP A 404 26.70 -4.49 11.40
C ASP A 404 26.72 -4.35 9.85
N LEU A 405 26.47 -3.16 9.30
CA LEU A 405 26.67 -2.88 7.88
C LEU A 405 28.11 -3.06 7.41
N THR A 406 29.06 -3.05 8.34
CA THR A 406 30.48 -3.29 8.05
C THR A 406 30.87 -4.76 8.21
N CYS A 407 29.96 -5.61 8.68
CA CYS A 407 30.18 -7.02 8.91
C CYS A 407 30.07 -7.83 7.61
N GLU A 408 30.91 -8.85 7.47
CA GLU A 408 30.92 -9.72 6.29
C GLU A 408 29.61 -10.52 6.19
N LEU A 409 29.05 -10.94 7.33
CA LEU A 409 27.79 -11.67 7.37
C LEU A 409 26.64 -10.85 6.79
N VAL A 410 26.53 -9.55 7.14
CA VAL A 410 25.47 -8.66 6.63
C VAL A 410 25.70 -8.28 5.17
N LYS A 411 26.94 -8.21 4.70
CA LYS A 411 27.25 -7.99 3.29
C LYS A 411 26.76 -9.14 2.40
N GLU A 412 26.85 -10.38 2.89
CA GLU A 412 26.37 -11.57 2.19
C GLU A 412 24.87 -11.80 2.41
N PHE A 413 24.36 -11.57 3.62
CA PHE A 413 22.97 -11.80 4.03
C PHE A 413 22.35 -10.47 4.48
N THR A 414 22.03 -9.62 3.51
CA THR A 414 21.55 -8.25 3.75
C THR A 414 20.24 -8.19 4.53
N GLU A 415 19.44 -9.26 4.48
CA GLU A 415 18.18 -9.42 5.21
C GLU A 415 18.37 -9.47 6.73
N LEU A 416 19.59 -9.82 7.19
CA LEU A 416 19.94 -9.92 8.61
C LEU A 416 20.45 -8.60 9.21
N GLN A 417 20.43 -7.51 8.46
CA GLN A 417 20.77 -6.19 8.97
C GLN A 417 19.94 -5.84 10.20
N GLY A 418 20.58 -5.36 11.25
CA GLY A 418 20.00 -5.08 12.58
C GLY A 418 19.97 -6.31 13.48
N VAL A 419 19.47 -7.43 12.98
CA VAL A 419 19.44 -8.71 13.71
C VAL A 419 20.85 -9.13 14.09
N ILE A 420 21.78 -9.15 13.13
CA ILE A 420 23.18 -9.50 13.38
C ILE A 420 23.85 -8.53 14.34
N GLY A 421 23.59 -7.23 14.22
CA GLY A 421 24.10 -6.23 15.16
C GLY A 421 23.69 -6.54 16.60
N GLY A 422 22.44 -6.89 16.83
CA GLY A 422 21.92 -7.29 18.15
C GLY A 422 22.53 -8.60 18.65
N LEU A 423 22.63 -9.61 17.80
CA LEU A 423 23.25 -10.91 18.15
C LEU A 423 24.74 -10.76 18.48
N TYR A 424 25.46 -9.93 17.73
CA TYR A 424 26.90 -9.65 18.05
C TYR A 424 27.00 -8.84 19.34
N ALA A 425 26.14 -7.87 19.58
CA ALA A 425 26.13 -7.12 20.84
C ALA A 425 25.94 -8.05 22.05
N ARG A 426 25.04 -9.03 21.94
CA ARG A 426 24.81 -10.06 22.96
C ARG A 426 26.02 -10.97 23.14
N ALA A 427 26.60 -11.48 22.04
CA ALA A 427 27.76 -12.37 22.06
C ALA A 427 29.01 -11.67 22.64
N GLN A 428 29.15 -10.35 22.44
CA GLN A 428 30.22 -9.53 22.96
C GLN A 428 29.99 -9.00 24.40
N GLY A 429 28.85 -9.36 25.02
CA GLY A 429 28.57 -9.00 26.41
C GLY A 429 28.26 -7.51 26.63
N LEU A 430 27.72 -6.79 25.62
CA LEU A 430 27.42 -5.36 25.70
C LEU A 430 26.14 -5.05 26.51
N GLY A 431 25.50 -6.08 27.05
CA GLY A 431 24.28 -5.98 27.83
C GLY A 431 23.01 -6.28 27.00
N GLU A 432 22.05 -6.96 27.64
CA GLU A 432 20.86 -7.45 26.94
C GLU A 432 19.99 -6.30 26.39
N ARG A 433 19.84 -5.18 27.11
CA ARG A 433 19.09 -4.02 26.63
C ARG A 433 19.68 -3.40 25.37
N VAL A 434 21.01 -3.29 25.31
CA VAL A 434 21.74 -2.81 24.11
C VAL A 434 21.51 -3.77 22.95
N ALA A 435 21.69 -5.07 23.20
CA ALA A 435 21.54 -6.10 22.19
C ALA A 435 20.12 -6.13 21.62
N LEU A 436 19.11 -6.09 22.49
CA LEU A 436 17.69 -6.13 22.11
C LEU A 436 17.29 -4.89 21.33
N ALA A 437 17.67 -3.70 21.78
CA ALA A 437 17.38 -2.46 21.07
C ALA A 437 17.98 -2.43 19.66
N ILE A 438 19.21 -2.93 19.47
CA ILE A 438 19.82 -3.04 18.15
C ILE A 438 19.07 -4.07 17.29
N TYR A 439 18.70 -5.22 17.86
CA TYR A 439 17.96 -6.27 17.17
C TYR A 439 16.60 -5.77 16.65
N GLU A 440 15.90 -4.97 17.45
CA GLU A 440 14.55 -4.46 17.17
C GLU A 440 14.52 -3.20 16.30
N GLN A 441 15.66 -2.58 16.00
CA GLN A 441 15.73 -1.23 15.39
C GLN A 441 14.90 -1.02 14.12
N TYR A 442 14.65 -2.09 13.35
CA TYR A 442 13.91 -2.03 12.10
C TYR A 442 12.44 -2.46 12.23
N THR A 443 11.99 -2.92 13.40
CA THR A 443 10.57 -3.22 13.63
C THR A 443 9.80 -1.93 13.98
N PRO A 444 8.53 -1.80 13.57
CA PRO A 444 7.84 -2.61 12.57
C PRO A 444 8.38 -2.33 11.15
N ALA A 445 8.54 -3.36 10.33
CA ALA A 445 8.95 -3.25 8.93
C ALA A 445 7.73 -3.17 7.99
N ALA A 446 6.61 -3.75 8.39
CA ALA A 446 5.31 -3.67 7.72
C ALA A 446 4.24 -3.11 8.68
N THR A 447 3.06 -2.82 8.15
CA THR A 447 2.00 -2.15 8.91
C THR A 447 1.33 -3.07 9.94
N ASP A 448 1.41 -4.37 9.73
CA ASP A 448 0.86 -5.45 10.55
C ASP A 448 1.91 -6.11 11.46
N ASP A 449 3.16 -5.63 11.42
CA ASP A 449 4.21 -6.12 12.32
C ASP A 449 4.02 -5.55 13.74
N GLU A 450 4.44 -6.32 14.73
CA GLU A 450 4.55 -5.87 16.11
C GLU A 450 5.60 -4.77 16.26
N ILE A 451 5.37 -3.84 17.18
CA ILE A 451 6.34 -2.79 17.52
C ILE A 451 7.46 -3.37 18.41
N PRO A 452 8.63 -2.70 18.53
CA PRO A 452 9.66 -3.10 19.48
C PRO A 452 9.09 -3.24 20.90
N PRO A 453 9.29 -4.37 21.57
CA PRO A 453 8.82 -4.57 22.94
C PRO A 453 9.62 -3.73 23.97
N SER A 454 10.88 -3.38 23.69
CA SER A 454 11.70 -2.57 24.61
C SER A 454 11.55 -1.07 24.37
N VAL A 455 11.58 -0.28 25.45
CA VAL A 455 11.55 1.19 25.37
C VAL A 455 12.76 1.70 24.59
N GLU A 456 13.91 1.13 24.82
CA GLU A 456 15.15 1.47 24.11
C GLU A 456 15.04 1.17 22.61
N GLY A 457 14.46 0.05 22.21
CA GLY A 457 14.19 -0.30 20.80
C GLY A 457 13.17 0.64 20.15
N GLN A 458 12.12 1.00 20.87
CA GLN A 458 11.13 1.97 20.41
C GLN A 458 11.77 3.34 20.14
N LEU A 459 12.56 3.85 21.07
CA LEU A 459 13.22 5.16 20.94
C LEU A 459 14.31 5.15 19.86
N LEU A 460 15.10 4.08 19.76
CA LEU A 460 16.05 3.91 18.66
C LEU A 460 15.34 3.91 17.31
N GLY A 461 14.24 3.14 17.20
CA GLY A 461 13.43 3.05 15.99
C GLY A 461 12.81 4.38 15.58
N LEU A 462 12.31 5.18 16.54
CA LEU A 462 11.81 6.53 16.31
C LEU A 462 12.93 7.46 15.85
N ALA A 463 14.09 7.45 16.54
CA ALA A 463 15.22 8.32 16.22
C ALA A 463 15.74 8.08 14.80
N ASP A 464 15.97 6.83 14.42
CA ASP A 464 16.47 6.46 13.09
C ASP A 464 15.53 6.87 11.96
N ARG A 465 14.23 6.66 12.16
CA ARG A 465 13.20 6.96 11.14
C ARG A 465 12.94 8.45 10.97
N ILE A 466 12.77 9.18 12.08
CA ILE A 466 12.50 10.63 11.97
C ILE A 466 13.72 11.36 11.43
N GLN A 467 14.93 11.00 11.84
CA GLN A 467 16.15 11.57 11.30
C GLN A 467 16.26 11.32 9.79
N THR A 468 15.96 10.09 9.33
CA THR A 468 15.95 9.77 7.90
C THR A 468 14.95 10.64 7.13
N ILE A 469 13.71 10.74 7.62
CA ILE A 469 12.66 11.54 6.96
C ILE A 469 13.09 13.01 6.89
N THR A 470 13.50 13.60 8.01
CA THR A 470 13.89 15.00 8.08
C THR A 470 15.08 15.30 7.16
N ALA A 471 16.12 14.45 7.17
CA ALA A 471 17.28 14.60 6.32
C ALA A 471 16.94 14.54 4.82
N MET A 472 16.10 13.58 4.41
CA MET A 472 15.68 13.44 3.00
C MET A 472 14.80 14.60 2.55
N PHE A 473 13.89 15.09 3.39
CA PHE A 473 13.11 16.30 3.11
C PHE A 473 14.01 17.54 2.99
N GLY A 474 15.02 17.65 3.85
CA GLY A 474 16.00 18.75 3.83
C GLY A 474 16.78 18.87 2.52
N ILE A 475 17.02 17.78 1.82
CA ILE A 475 17.64 17.76 0.49
C ILE A 475 16.61 17.68 -0.66
N GLY A 476 15.33 17.90 -0.40
CA GLY A 476 14.28 17.93 -1.41
C GLY A 476 13.85 16.56 -1.95
N MET A 477 14.18 15.46 -1.27
CA MET A 477 13.84 14.08 -1.68
C MET A 477 12.56 13.55 -1.02
N ALA A 478 11.54 14.38 -0.90
CA ALA A 478 10.21 13.97 -0.43
C ALA A 478 9.55 12.97 -1.41
N PRO A 479 8.78 11.99 -0.92
CA PRO A 479 8.04 11.06 -1.79
C PRO A 479 7.03 11.77 -2.68
N THR A 480 6.95 11.41 -3.96
CA THR A 480 6.01 11.99 -4.93
C THR A 480 5.23 10.91 -5.67
N GLY A 481 3.90 10.98 -5.69
CA GLY A 481 3.05 9.99 -6.35
C GLY A 481 3.41 8.55 -5.95
N SER A 482 3.74 7.67 -6.90
CA SER A 482 4.17 6.29 -6.63
C SER A 482 5.67 6.15 -6.31
N LYS A 483 6.48 7.23 -6.40
CA LYS A 483 7.92 7.19 -6.18
C LYS A 483 8.26 7.42 -4.71
N ASP A 484 8.89 6.44 -4.09
CA ASP A 484 9.42 6.48 -2.72
C ASP A 484 10.69 5.63 -2.63
N PRO A 485 11.80 6.07 -3.22
CA PRO A 485 13.02 5.27 -3.34
C PRO A 485 13.69 4.97 -1.98
N PHE A 486 13.39 5.76 -0.95
CA PHE A 486 13.96 5.60 0.39
C PHE A 486 12.96 5.01 1.39
N ALA A 487 11.80 4.55 0.93
CA ALA A 487 10.75 3.97 1.77
C ALA A 487 10.31 4.87 2.93
N LEU A 488 10.27 6.20 2.70
CA LEU A 488 9.92 7.19 3.73
C LEU A 488 8.49 7.03 4.23
N ARG A 489 7.55 6.59 3.36
CA ARG A 489 6.18 6.28 3.79
C ARG A 489 6.14 5.13 4.79
N ARG A 490 6.97 4.11 4.57
CA ARG A 490 7.09 2.98 5.51
C ARG A 490 7.71 3.43 6.83
N ALA A 491 8.75 4.25 6.78
CA ALA A 491 9.35 4.83 7.98
C ALA A 491 8.34 5.67 8.77
N ALA A 492 7.54 6.49 8.11
CA ALA A 492 6.52 7.31 8.75
C ALA A 492 5.35 6.47 9.31
N ASN A 493 4.91 5.42 8.61
CA ASN A 493 3.92 4.47 9.14
C ASN A 493 4.44 3.82 10.42
N ALA A 494 5.70 3.38 10.46
CA ALA A 494 6.30 2.78 11.64
C ALA A 494 6.38 3.77 12.82
N ILE A 495 6.67 5.05 12.58
CA ILE A 495 6.59 6.09 13.63
C ILE A 495 5.18 6.16 14.21
N VAL A 496 4.15 6.20 13.35
CA VAL A 496 2.74 6.25 13.79
C VAL A 496 2.36 5.00 14.57
N SER A 497 2.74 3.79 14.11
CA SER A 497 2.47 2.53 14.82
C SER A 497 3.15 2.49 16.19
N ILE A 498 4.43 2.89 16.29
CA ILE A 498 5.13 2.96 17.57
C ILE A 498 4.42 3.92 18.53
N LEU A 499 4.06 5.13 18.09
CA LEU A 499 3.36 6.09 18.94
C LEU A 499 1.95 5.63 19.33
N ALA A 500 1.27 4.88 18.47
CA ALA A 500 -0.05 4.33 18.73
C ALA A 500 -0.03 3.24 19.82
N GLU A 501 0.98 2.36 19.82
CA GLU A 501 0.94 1.08 20.52
C GLU A 501 1.94 0.97 21.68
N SER A 502 3.00 1.81 21.72
CA SER A 502 4.07 1.70 22.72
C SER A 502 3.67 2.17 24.12
N GLY A 503 2.61 2.96 24.25
CA GLY A 503 2.31 3.63 25.53
C GLY A 503 3.28 4.78 25.90
N LEU A 504 4.28 5.09 25.07
CA LEU A 504 5.18 6.21 25.30
C LEU A 504 4.42 7.54 25.30
N PRO A 505 4.64 8.42 26.27
CA PRO A 505 3.96 9.72 26.34
C PRO A 505 4.63 10.73 25.38
N LEU A 506 4.71 10.37 24.09
CA LEU A 506 5.27 11.19 23.01
C LEU A 506 4.19 11.53 22.00
N ASN A 507 4.28 12.76 21.48
CA ASN A 507 3.44 13.26 20.41
C ASN A 507 4.22 13.36 19.10
N LEU A 508 3.55 13.58 17.98
CA LEU A 508 4.21 13.81 16.68
C LEU A 508 5.14 15.03 16.73
N SER A 509 4.72 16.10 17.40
CA SER A 509 5.54 17.33 17.60
C SER A 509 6.81 17.06 18.40
N ASP A 510 6.77 16.18 19.43
CA ASP A 510 7.97 15.78 20.19
C ASP A 510 8.98 15.08 19.29
N VAL A 511 8.50 14.13 18.46
CA VAL A 511 9.36 13.36 17.54
C VAL A 511 9.97 14.24 16.45
N ILE A 512 9.16 15.14 15.86
CA ILE A 512 9.63 16.11 14.86
C ILE A 512 10.63 17.10 15.49
N GLY A 513 10.29 17.61 16.68
CA GLY A 513 11.13 18.56 17.42
C GLY A 513 12.49 17.97 17.79
N ALA A 514 12.55 16.69 18.15
CA ALA A 514 13.80 16.00 18.47
C ALA A 514 14.78 15.97 17.30
N SER A 515 14.31 15.87 16.06
CA SER A 515 15.17 15.84 14.86
C SER A 515 15.70 17.22 14.45
N ALA A 516 15.21 18.28 15.07
CA ALA A 516 15.54 19.66 14.73
C ALA A 516 16.52 20.33 15.73
N GLY A 517 16.80 19.68 16.85
CA GLY A 517 17.62 20.24 17.94
C GLY A 517 19.12 20.02 17.82
N GLY A 518 19.60 19.37 16.76
CA GLY A 518 21.05 19.23 16.53
C GLY A 518 21.64 20.55 16.03
N GLU A 519 22.69 21.05 16.71
CA GLU A 519 23.47 22.25 16.30
C GLU A 519 24.17 22.10 14.92
N ALA A 520 24.01 21.00 14.25
CA ALA A 520 24.47 20.78 12.89
C ALA A 520 23.31 21.08 11.92
N GLY A 521 23.16 22.34 11.56
CA GLY A 521 22.49 22.70 10.30
C GLY A 521 23.01 21.78 9.20
N ILE A 522 22.17 21.41 8.24
CA ILE A 522 22.54 20.55 7.11
C ILE A 522 23.83 21.11 6.48
N VAL A 523 24.97 20.68 6.96
CA VAL A 523 26.24 20.99 6.35
C VAL A 523 26.34 20.07 5.14
N VAL A 524 25.87 20.56 3.99
CA VAL A 524 26.17 19.98 2.70
C VAL A 524 27.69 20.10 2.55
N SER A 525 28.40 19.05 2.91
CA SER A 525 29.82 18.97 2.63
C SER A 525 29.99 18.81 1.12
N HIS A 526 30.28 19.90 0.42
CA HIS A 526 30.82 19.84 -0.93
C HIS A 526 32.18 19.15 -0.83
N PRO A 527 32.39 17.96 -1.41
CA PRO A 527 33.73 17.47 -1.61
C PRO A 527 34.41 18.40 -2.63
N SER A 528 35.28 19.27 -2.14
CA SER A 528 36.20 20.00 -2.98
C SER A 528 36.98 19.00 -3.81
N GLY A 529 36.80 19.03 -5.13
CA GLY A 529 37.43 18.12 -6.03
C GLY A 529 38.94 18.12 -5.92
N LYS A 530 39.46 16.90 -5.91
CA LYS A 530 40.73 16.45 -6.49
C LYS A 530 40.98 15.03 -5.97
N ASP A 531 40.40 14.04 -6.65
CA ASP A 531 41.03 12.74 -6.85
C ASP A 531 40.30 12.01 -7.98
N LYS A 532 40.95 12.06 -9.15
CA LYS A 532 40.51 11.39 -10.38
C LYS A 532 40.95 9.92 -10.48
N ASP A 533 41.44 9.29 -9.41
CA ASP A 533 42.12 7.98 -9.49
C ASP A 533 41.56 6.84 -8.64
N ALA A 534 40.31 6.93 -8.12
CA ALA A 534 39.74 5.83 -7.32
C ALA A 534 38.55 5.09 -7.99
N ALA A 535 38.51 5.02 -9.31
CA ALA A 535 37.49 4.27 -10.06
C ALA A 535 38.11 3.16 -10.91
N ARG A 536 38.80 2.20 -10.30
CA ARG A 536 39.20 0.92 -10.94
C ARG A 536 39.51 -0.16 -9.92
N MET A 537 38.48 -0.85 -9.45
CA MET A 537 38.49 -2.27 -9.03
C MET A 537 37.04 -2.73 -9.18
N GLY A 538 36.75 -3.41 -10.08
CA GLY A 538 36.80 -4.55 -10.87
C GLY A 538 35.84 -5.59 -10.36
N HIS A 539 34.61 -5.68 -10.95
CA HIS A 539 33.87 -6.95 -10.98
C HIS A 539 34.35 -7.73 -12.20
N PRO A 540 34.64 -9.01 -12.10
CA PRO A 540 34.85 -9.88 -13.24
C PRO A 540 33.51 -10.47 -13.71
N ASP A 541 33.43 -10.59 -15.04
CA ASP A 541 32.43 -11.28 -15.86
C ASP A 541 31.09 -10.55 -16.09
N GLY A 542 30.74 -10.25 -17.30
CA GLY A 542 31.04 -10.63 -18.66
C GLY A 542 29.86 -10.20 -19.49
N GLY A 543 30.08 -9.58 -20.62
CA GLY A 543 29.01 -9.36 -21.61
C GLY A 543 29.00 -7.97 -22.23
N GLU A 544 29.68 -7.90 -23.35
CA GLU A 544 29.69 -6.77 -24.29
C GLU A 544 28.26 -6.37 -24.73
N ALA A 545 27.96 -5.08 -24.69
CA ALA A 545 26.95 -4.50 -25.57
C ALA A 545 27.37 -3.09 -25.96
N GLY A 546 27.50 -2.94 -27.25
CA GLY A 546 28.04 -1.81 -27.99
C GLY A 546 27.34 -0.48 -27.72
N GLY A 547 28.13 0.55 -27.89
CA GLY A 547 27.68 1.92 -27.83
C GLY A 547 26.81 2.30 -29.03
N LEU A 548 25.92 3.24 -28.79
CA LEU A 548 25.38 4.14 -29.80
C LEU A 548 25.19 5.49 -29.10
N ASP A 549 26.08 6.39 -29.47
CA ASP A 549 25.94 7.84 -29.29
C ASP A 549 24.70 8.34 -30.02
N SER A 550 23.87 9.11 -29.34
CA SER A 550 23.10 10.17 -29.98
C SER A 550 22.71 11.21 -28.93
N HIS A 551 23.44 12.32 -28.93
CA HIS A 551 22.96 13.59 -28.38
C HIS A 551 21.81 14.14 -29.23
N PRO A 552 20.85 14.82 -28.58
CA PRO A 552 20.51 16.15 -29.05
C PRO A 552 20.76 17.22 -27.95
N SER A 553 21.48 18.23 -28.37
CA SER A 553 21.62 19.52 -27.72
C SER A 553 20.25 20.21 -27.58
N GLY A 554 19.84 20.49 -26.37
CA GLY A 554 18.69 21.32 -26.05
C GLY A 554 19.01 22.07 -24.76
N LYS A 555 19.19 23.37 -24.88
CA LYS A 555 19.39 24.33 -23.79
C LYS A 555 18.19 24.33 -22.88
N ASP A 556 18.39 23.97 -21.61
CA ASP A 556 17.59 24.45 -20.48
C ASP A 556 18.50 24.56 -19.25
N ASN A 557 19.08 25.75 -19.09
CA ASN A 557 19.96 26.13 -17.97
C ASN A 557 19.18 26.80 -16.81
N ASP A 558 17.94 26.37 -16.50
CA ASP A 558 17.14 26.96 -15.42
C ASP A 558 16.77 26.02 -14.27
N ALA A 559 17.33 24.79 -14.22
CA ALA A 559 17.05 23.84 -13.12
C ALA A 559 18.08 23.89 -11.97
N ALA A 560 18.96 24.85 -11.92
CA ALA A 560 20.05 24.90 -10.95
C ALA A 560 19.95 26.17 -10.07
N ARG A 561 18.89 26.32 -9.28
CA ARG A 561 18.83 27.15 -8.06
C ARG A 561 17.47 27.01 -7.33
N MET A 562 17.05 25.80 -7.00
CA MET A 562 16.14 25.66 -5.87
C MET A 562 17.02 25.60 -4.62
N GLY A 563 17.07 26.69 -3.86
CA GLY A 563 17.71 26.73 -2.55
C GLY A 563 17.08 25.66 -1.65
N HIS A 564 17.90 25.03 -0.79
CA HIS A 564 17.37 24.09 0.20
C HIS A 564 16.28 24.76 1.05
N PRO A 565 15.19 24.05 1.38
CA PRO A 565 14.13 24.62 2.21
C PRO A 565 14.70 25.02 3.59
N SER A 566 14.16 26.09 4.17
CA SER A 566 14.53 26.46 5.54
C SER A 566 14.10 25.39 6.53
N ASP A 567 14.78 25.27 7.67
CA ASP A 567 14.45 24.28 8.72
C ASP A 567 12.98 24.32 9.15
N GLY A 568 12.39 25.51 9.21
CA GLY A 568 10.96 25.68 9.50
C GLY A 568 10.07 25.06 8.42
N ALA A 569 10.40 25.27 7.15
CA ALA A 569 9.65 24.70 6.03
C ALA A 569 9.78 23.16 5.98
N VAL A 570 10.97 22.62 6.28
CA VAL A 570 11.17 21.16 6.38
C VAL A 570 10.29 20.56 7.48
N ARG A 571 10.27 21.19 8.66
CA ARG A 571 9.43 20.73 9.79
C ARG A 571 7.95 20.70 9.42
N GLU A 572 7.47 21.74 8.77
CA GLU A 572 6.08 21.82 8.33
C GLU A 572 5.73 20.73 7.31
N GLN A 573 6.61 20.49 6.34
CA GLN A 573 6.45 19.40 5.36
C GLN A 573 6.47 18.03 6.03
N VAL A 574 7.37 17.77 6.98
CA VAL A 574 7.44 16.51 7.74
C VAL A 574 6.18 16.33 8.59
N ALA A 575 5.70 17.39 9.24
CA ALA A 575 4.45 17.35 10.02
C ALA A 575 3.23 17.04 9.14
N ALA A 576 3.15 17.65 7.97
CA ALA A 576 2.09 17.34 7.00
C ALA A 576 2.17 15.88 6.51
N PHE A 577 3.38 15.41 6.24
CA PHE A 577 3.62 14.02 5.81
C PHE A 577 3.25 12.99 6.89
N LEU A 578 3.62 13.22 8.15
CA LEU A 578 3.24 12.33 9.25
C LEU A 578 1.73 12.35 9.51
N ARG A 579 1.06 13.53 9.37
CA ARG A 579 -0.41 13.61 9.45
C ARG A 579 -1.10 12.82 8.35
N GLU A 580 -0.57 12.83 7.12
CA GLU A 580 -1.07 11.99 6.03
C GLU A 580 -0.93 10.50 6.37
N ARG A 581 0.16 10.10 7.03
CA ARG A 581 0.34 8.70 7.47
C ARG A 581 -0.56 8.34 8.64
N LEU A 582 -0.82 9.26 9.56
CA LEU A 582 -1.83 9.07 10.60
C LEU A 582 -3.24 8.90 10.00
N HIS A 583 -3.59 9.68 8.97
CA HIS A 583 -4.85 9.48 8.24
C HIS A 583 -4.94 8.06 7.65
N PHE A 584 -3.88 7.61 6.98
CA PHE A 584 -3.80 6.24 6.46
C PHE A 584 -3.95 5.20 7.57
N PHE A 585 -3.26 5.37 8.68
CA PHE A 585 -3.32 4.45 9.83
C PHE A 585 -4.73 4.33 10.41
N LEU A 586 -5.39 5.46 10.66
CA LEU A 586 -6.75 5.47 11.19
C LEU A 586 -7.76 4.85 10.21
N LYS A 587 -7.67 5.19 8.93
CA LYS A 587 -8.63 4.74 7.92
C LYS A 587 -8.39 3.30 7.45
N ASP A 588 -7.16 3.02 6.99
CA ASP A 588 -6.87 1.79 6.24
C ASP A 588 -6.34 0.66 7.15
N VAL A 589 -5.71 1.00 8.30
CA VAL A 589 -5.22 0.01 9.27
C VAL A 589 -6.25 -0.24 10.36
N ARG A 590 -6.79 0.83 10.99
CA ARG A 590 -7.79 0.72 12.06
C ARG A 590 -9.22 0.59 11.54
N GLY A 591 -9.47 0.88 10.26
CA GLY A 591 -10.76 0.68 9.60
C GLY A 591 -11.84 1.72 9.94
N PHE A 592 -11.47 2.89 10.48
CA PHE A 592 -12.44 3.94 10.76
C PHE A 592 -13.01 4.54 9.48
N ALA A 593 -14.26 4.98 9.53
CA ALA A 593 -14.92 5.63 8.40
C ALA A 593 -14.21 6.95 8.05
N TYR A 594 -14.16 7.29 6.75
CA TYR A 594 -13.39 8.45 6.27
C TYR A 594 -13.83 9.78 6.88
N ASP A 595 -15.12 9.95 7.15
CA ASP A 595 -15.69 11.15 7.75
C ASP A 595 -15.32 11.28 9.24
N VAL A 596 -15.27 10.17 9.98
CA VAL A 596 -14.76 10.10 11.36
C VAL A 596 -13.29 10.52 11.40
N VAL A 597 -12.48 9.95 10.50
CA VAL A 597 -11.05 10.28 10.43
C VAL A 597 -10.83 11.76 10.12
N ASN A 598 -11.55 12.31 9.12
CA ASN A 598 -11.47 13.72 8.79
C ASN A 598 -11.88 14.62 9.95
N ALA A 599 -12.97 14.29 10.64
CA ALA A 599 -13.47 15.05 11.78
C ALA A 599 -12.45 15.11 12.93
N VAL A 600 -11.80 13.99 13.25
CA VAL A 600 -10.77 13.92 14.30
C VAL A 600 -9.52 14.70 13.90
N LEU A 601 -9.03 14.52 12.68
CA LEU A 601 -7.82 15.19 12.21
C LEU A 601 -7.99 16.71 12.07
N ALA A 602 -9.18 17.16 11.70
CA ALA A 602 -9.51 18.59 11.61
C ALA A 602 -9.50 19.28 12.99
N ALA A 603 -9.81 18.56 14.05
CA ALA A 603 -9.73 19.07 15.44
C ALA A 603 -8.30 19.06 16.02
N GLY A 604 -7.31 18.57 15.25
CA GLY A 604 -5.93 18.39 15.67
C GLY A 604 -5.64 16.95 16.11
N ALA A 605 -4.46 16.45 15.79
CA ALA A 605 -4.08 15.05 16.04
C ALA A 605 -2.56 14.94 16.27
N ASP A 606 -2.04 15.68 17.22
CA ASP A 606 -0.63 15.61 17.61
C ASP A 606 -0.34 14.37 18.46
N ASP A 607 -1.22 14.04 19.42
CA ASP A 607 -1.19 12.77 20.15
C ASP A 607 -1.95 11.70 19.35
N VAL A 608 -1.21 10.70 18.84
CA VAL A 608 -1.76 9.62 18.01
C VAL A 608 -2.78 8.78 18.78
N ARG A 609 -2.53 8.47 20.07
CA ARG A 609 -3.42 7.66 20.90
C ARG A 609 -4.71 8.40 21.25
N ASP A 610 -4.59 9.71 21.48
CA ASP A 610 -5.72 10.58 21.66
C ASP A 610 -6.61 10.63 20.42
N ALA A 611 -5.99 10.74 19.22
CA ALA A 611 -6.72 10.70 17.96
C ALA A 611 -7.46 9.36 17.76
N ILE A 612 -6.86 8.23 18.14
CA ILE A 612 -7.50 6.90 18.09
C ILE A 612 -8.70 6.87 19.03
N ALA A 613 -8.53 7.26 20.31
CA ALA A 613 -9.61 7.25 21.30
C ALA A 613 -10.80 8.14 20.89
N ARG A 614 -10.52 9.32 20.29
CA ARG A 614 -11.57 10.18 19.74
C ARG A 614 -12.27 9.55 18.53
N ALA A 615 -11.53 8.84 17.65
CA ALA A 615 -12.14 8.14 16.51
C ALA A 615 -13.02 6.97 16.94
N GLU A 616 -12.63 6.22 17.97
CA GLU A 616 -13.42 5.14 18.57
C GLU A 616 -14.72 5.69 19.13
N ALA A 617 -14.65 6.68 20.02
CA ALA A 617 -15.84 7.30 20.63
C ALA A 617 -16.78 7.94 19.58
N LEU A 618 -16.21 8.59 18.56
CA LEU A 618 -16.99 9.19 17.49
C LEU A 618 -17.68 8.14 16.60
N THR A 619 -17.06 6.99 16.39
CA THR A 619 -17.63 5.87 15.65
C THR A 619 -18.85 5.30 16.38
N GLU A 620 -18.79 5.18 17.70
CA GLU A 620 -19.91 4.75 18.53
C GLU A 620 -21.03 5.79 18.57
N ALA A 621 -20.68 7.06 18.82
CA ALA A 621 -21.66 8.16 18.90
C ALA A 621 -22.43 8.37 17.60
N ARG A 622 -21.80 8.13 16.45
CA ARG A 622 -22.40 8.26 15.12
C ARG A 622 -23.67 7.43 14.91
N ALA A 623 -23.82 6.32 15.64
CA ALA A 623 -25.03 5.50 15.58
C ALA A 623 -26.27 6.17 16.21
N SER A 624 -26.08 7.23 17.01
CA SER A 624 -27.16 7.96 17.69
C SER A 624 -27.82 8.97 16.75
N ALA A 625 -29.16 8.96 16.69
CA ALA A 625 -29.94 9.93 15.94
C ALA A 625 -29.76 11.37 16.47
N ASP A 626 -29.56 11.52 17.79
CA ASP A 626 -29.33 12.82 18.41
C ASP A 626 -27.96 13.39 18.02
N PHE A 627 -26.94 12.55 18.00
CA PHE A 627 -25.60 12.94 17.54
C PHE A 627 -25.58 13.29 16.05
N ALA A 628 -26.30 12.54 15.19
CA ALA A 628 -26.42 12.86 13.78
C ALA A 628 -27.08 14.22 13.53
N ALA A 629 -28.14 14.55 14.31
CA ALA A 629 -28.81 15.85 14.23
C ALA A 629 -27.89 17.01 14.69
N ILE A 630 -27.15 16.82 15.78
CA ILE A 630 -26.18 17.81 16.27
C ILE A 630 -25.07 18.02 15.24
N SER A 631 -24.54 16.96 14.64
CA SER A 631 -23.51 17.07 13.58
C SER A 631 -23.99 17.90 12.37
N ALA A 632 -25.25 17.68 11.97
CA ALA A 632 -25.89 18.48 10.91
C ALA A 632 -26.02 19.97 11.31
N ALA A 633 -26.36 20.24 12.57
CA ALA A 633 -26.44 21.61 13.10
C ALA A 633 -25.07 22.29 13.14
N PHE A 634 -24.01 21.60 13.57
CA PHE A 634 -22.64 22.13 13.54
C PHE A 634 -22.16 22.42 12.11
N LYS A 635 -22.51 21.59 11.15
CA LYS A 635 -22.26 21.85 9.72
C LYS A 635 -22.98 23.13 9.25
N ARG A 636 -24.21 23.34 9.68
CA ARG A 636 -24.98 24.56 9.40
C ARG A 636 -24.31 25.77 10.03
N ILE A 637 -23.89 25.71 11.29
CA ILE A 637 -23.14 26.75 11.99
C ILE A 637 -21.89 27.15 11.19
N LYS A 638 -21.03 26.19 10.85
CA LYS A 638 -19.80 26.44 10.10
C LYS A 638 -20.08 27.10 8.74
N ASN A 639 -21.10 26.68 8.02
CA ASN A 639 -21.48 27.27 6.75
C ASN A 639 -21.96 28.73 6.90
N ILE A 640 -22.73 29.03 7.96
CA ILE A 640 -23.20 30.39 8.23
C ILE A 640 -22.02 31.31 8.60
N LEU A 641 -21.10 30.85 9.46
CA LEU A 641 -19.90 31.61 9.84
C LEU A 641 -19.02 31.90 8.61
N ARG A 642 -18.83 30.92 7.71
CA ARG A 642 -18.09 31.14 6.47
C ARG A 642 -18.76 32.17 5.57
N GLN A 643 -20.09 32.10 5.40
CA GLN A 643 -20.83 33.09 4.63
C GLN A 643 -20.74 34.50 5.24
N ALA A 644 -20.71 34.59 6.56
CA ALA A 644 -20.53 35.84 7.26
C ALA A 644 -19.15 36.45 7.00
N GLU A 645 -18.10 35.62 7.03
CA GLU A 645 -16.72 36.03 6.72
C GLU A 645 -16.58 36.48 5.26
N GLU A 646 -17.11 35.74 4.29
CA GLU A 646 -17.14 36.08 2.86
C GLU A 646 -17.85 37.45 2.60
N LYS A 647 -18.85 37.79 3.44
CA LYS A 647 -19.59 39.04 3.36
C LYS A 647 -18.99 40.17 4.21
N GLY A 648 -17.91 39.89 4.94
CA GLY A 648 -17.25 40.86 5.82
C GLY A 648 -18.09 41.28 7.06
N PHE A 649 -18.99 40.42 7.52
CA PHE A 649 -19.82 40.68 8.70
C PHE A 649 -19.00 40.54 9.97
N ALA A 650 -19.13 41.54 10.87
CA ALA A 650 -18.43 41.50 12.16
C ALA A 650 -19.06 40.46 13.09
N ILE A 651 -18.20 39.63 13.71
CA ILE A 651 -18.58 38.69 14.78
C ILE A 651 -18.37 39.46 16.10
N GLN A 652 -19.42 39.66 16.88
CA GLN A 652 -19.36 40.40 18.14
C GLN A 652 -19.71 39.50 19.32
N ALA A 653 -19.10 39.74 20.49
CA ALA A 653 -19.53 39.03 21.68
C ALA A 653 -20.99 39.38 21.99
N ALA A 654 -21.78 38.40 22.41
CA ALA A 654 -23.22 38.57 22.69
C ALA A 654 -23.53 39.40 23.96
N THR A 655 -22.61 40.24 24.39
CA THR A 655 -22.75 41.07 25.58
C THR A 655 -23.45 42.37 25.27
N GLY A 656 -24.55 42.64 25.99
CA GLY A 656 -25.25 43.95 25.93
C GLY A 656 -26.31 44.09 24.83
N VAL A 657 -26.61 43.06 24.06
CA VAL A 657 -27.71 43.00 23.11
C VAL A 657 -28.78 42.05 23.68
N GLY A 658 -30.04 42.49 23.71
CA GLY A 658 -31.15 41.59 24.09
C GLY A 658 -31.30 40.48 23.06
N LEU A 659 -30.85 39.27 23.38
CA LEU A 659 -31.02 38.08 22.53
C LEU A 659 -32.49 37.64 22.53
N ALA A 660 -32.97 37.06 21.43
CA ALA A 660 -34.24 36.37 21.39
C ALA A 660 -34.23 35.21 22.42
N ALA A 661 -35.40 34.83 22.92
CA ALA A 661 -35.50 33.82 23.98
C ALA A 661 -34.79 32.48 23.65
N GLU A 662 -34.87 32.02 22.42
CA GLU A 662 -34.22 30.79 21.94
C GLU A 662 -32.69 30.96 21.83
N ALA A 663 -32.23 32.14 21.44
CA ALA A 663 -30.80 32.45 21.40
C ALA A 663 -30.20 32.50 22.82
N GLN A 664 -30.93 33.07 23.78
CA GLN A 664 -30.53 33.05 25.19
C GLN A 664 -30.51 31.64 25.77
N GLN A 665 -31.53 30.82 25.46
CA GLN A 665 -31.56 29.41 25.89
C GLN A 665 -30.36 28.62 25.35
N LEU A 666 -29.98 28.85 24.10
CA LEU A 666 -28.79 28.21 23.53
C LEU A 666 -27.52 28.67 24.22
N ALA A 667 -27.40 29.98 24.49
CA ALA A 667 -26.25 30.55 25.22
C ALA A 667 -26.11 29.95 26.62
N ASP A 668 -27.21 29.87 27.37
CA ASP A 668 -27.23 29.35 28.77
C ASP A 668 -26.92 27.84 28.77
N ALA A 669 -27.50 27.06 27.83
CA ALA A 669 -27.26 25.63 27.74
C ALA A 669 -25.79 25.33 27.36
N ALA A 670 -25.23 26.06 26.41
CA ALA A 670 -23.84 25.92 26.00
C ALA A 670 -22.86 26.31 27.12
N ALA A 671 -23.13 27.43 27.82
CA ALA A 671 -22.30 27.91 28.93
C ALA A 671 -22.30 26.91 30.10
N LYS A 672 -23.41 26.23 30.37
CA LYS A 672 -23.52 25.20 31.42
C LYS A 672 -22.74 23.94 31.03
N LEU A 673 -22.82 23.52 29.78
CA LEU A 673 -22.26 22.26 29.29
C LEU A 673 -20.76 22.33 28.99
N ALA A 674 -20.25 23.47 28.56
CA ALA A 674 -18.86 23.63 28.12
C ALA A 674 -17.82 23.21 29.18
N PRO A 675 -17.97 23.55 30.49
CA PRO A 675 -17.02 23.11 31.52
C PRO A 675 -17.03 21.58 31.73
N GLU A 676 -18.20 20.95 31.65
CA GLU A 676 -18.36 19.50 31.77
C GLU A 676 -17.70 18.78 30.62
N VAL A 677 -17.97 19.23 29.39
CA VAL A 677 -17.33 18.66 28.19
C VAL A 677 -15.81 18.86 28.21
N ALA A 678 -15.33 20.01 28.70
CA ALA A 678 -13.91 20.26 28.83
C ALA A 678 -13.25 19.29 29.83
N LEU A 679 -13.88 19.06 31.00
CA LEU A 679 -13.40 18.09 31.98
C LEU A 679 -13.36 16.66 31.41
N LEU A 680 -14.44 16.20 30.82
CA LEU A 680 -14.54 14.87 30.20
C LEU A 680 -13.50 14.68 29.07
N ARG A 681 -13.25 15.73 28.28
CA ARG A 681 -12.20 15.71 27.26
C ARG A 681 -10.81 15.58 27.89
N ASP A 682 -10.53 16.35 28.95
CA ASP A 682 -9.22 16.33 29.63
C ASP A 682 -8.97 14.98 30.32
N GLU A 683 -10.04 14.31 30.77
CA GLU A 683 -10.04 12.92 31.26
C GLU A 683 -10.04 11.86 30.16
N ARG A 684 -10.09 12.26 28.88
CA ARG A 684 -10.23 11.39 27.70
C ARG A 684 -11.50 10.53 27.69
N ASN A 685 -12.52 10.93 28.41
CA ASN A 685 -13.84 10.29 28.43
C ASN A 685 -14.71 10.82 27.28
N TYR A 686 -14.28 10.53 26.04
CA TYR A 686 -14.89 11.09 24.84
C TYR A 686 -16.31 10.59 24.57
N GLY A 687 -16.64 9.36 24.99
CA GLY A 687 -17.99 8.82 24.85
C GLY A 687 -19.02 9.64 25.62
N GLU A 688 -18.76 9.92 26.90
CA GLU A 688 -19.63 10.75 27.73
C GLU A 688 -19.66 12.21 27.25
N ALA A 689 -18.51 12.75 26.83
CA ALA A 689 -18.44 14.11 26.28
C ALA A 689 -19.33 14.28 25.03
N LEU A 690 -19.28 13.31 24.09
CA LEU A 690 -20.13 13.31 22.90
C LEU A 690 -21.61 13.11 23.22
N GLY A 691 -21.91 12.25 24.19
CA GLY A 691 -23.26 12.08 24.73
C GLY A 691 -23.81 13.38 25.34
N ALA A 692 -23.00 14.07 26.12
CA ALA A 692 -23.36 15.36 26.72
C ALA A 692 -23.60 16.43 25.65
N ILE A 693 -22.73 16.54 24.61
CA ILE A 693 -22.92 17.44 23.47
C ILE A 693 -24.24 17.15 22.73
N ALA A 694 -24.62 15.88 22.56
CA ALA A 694 -25.86 15.49 21.90
C ALA A 694 -27.11 16.02 22.61
N THR A 695 -27.05 16.30 23.92
CA THR A 695 -28.17 16.90 24.68
C THR A 695 -28.50 18.32 24.26
N LEU A 696 -27.62 19.01 23.53
CA LEU A 696 -27.90 20.35 22.99
C LEU A 696 -28.91 20.34 21.83
N ARG A 697 -29.20 19.19 21.25
CA ARG A 697 -30.07 19.09 20.05
C ARG A 697 -31.37 19.88 20.16
N PRO A 698 -32.21 19.74 21.20
CA PRO A 698 -33.50 20.44 21.23
C PRO A 698 -33.35 21.97 21.22
N VAL A 699 -32.32 22.49 21.90
CA VAL A 699 -32.09 23.94 21.99
C VAL A 699 -31.52 24.50 20.70
N VAL A 700 -30.65 23.72 20.03
CA VAL A 700 -30.08 24.09 18.74
C VAL A 700 -31.14 24.07 17.64
N ASP A 701 -31.99 23.04 17.61
CA ASP A 701 -33.12 22.95 16.68
C ASP A 701 -34.07 24.14 16.87
N ALA A 702 -34.47 24.44 18.12
CA ALA A 702 -35.34 25.58 18.44
C ALA A 702 -34.74 26.93 18.01
N PHE A 703 -33.43 27.10 18.20
CA PHE A 703 -32.70 28.28 17.77
C PHE A 703 -32.78 28.46 16.26
N PHE A 704 -32.45 27.43 15.47
CA PHE A 704 -32.46 27.53 14.03
C PHE A 704 -33.85 27.63 13.40
N ASP A 705 -34.87 27.15 14.09
CA ASP A 705 -36.27 27.25 13.62
C ASP A 705 -36.85 28.63 13.82
N LYS A 706 -36.42 29.36 14.88
CA LYS A 706 -37.07 30.61 15.28
C LYS A 706 -36.19 31.86 15.16
N VAL A 707 -34.85 31.69 15.08
CA VAL A 707 -33.91 32.81 15.06
C VAL A 707 -33.30 32.98 13.67
N MET A 708 -33.47 34.18 13.09
CA MET A 708 -32.74 34.56 11.89
C MET A 708 -31.31 34.95 12.24
N VAL A 709 -30.37 34.07 11.98
CA VAL A 709 -28.94 34.29 12.36
C VAL A 709 -28.34 35.50 11.64
N LEU A 710 -28.57 35.59 10.32
CA LEU A 710 -28.12 36.73 9.49
C LEU A 710 -29.17 37.82 9.50
N ASP A 711 -29.45 38.38 10.68
CA ASP A 711 -30.41 39.43 10.87
C ASP A 711 -30.03 40.72 10.10
N PRO A 712 -31.02 41.49 9.56
CA PRO A 712 -30.76 42.78 8.94
C PRO A 712 -30.06 43.79 9.89
N ASP A 713 -30.44 43.78 11.17
CA ASP A 713 -29.75 44.58 12.20
C ASP A 713 -28.34 44.08 12.44
N GLU A 714 -27.36 44.98 12.27
CA GLU A 714 -25.94 44.65 12.38
C GLU A 714 -25.53 44.18 13.78
N LYS A 715 -26.11 44.79 14.84
CA LYS A 715 -25.80 44.44 16.23
C LYS A 715 -26.36 43.10 16.59
N VAL A 716 -27.62 42.81 16.20
CA VAL A 716 -28.30 41.53 16.41
C VAL A 716 -27.60 40.44 15.66
N ARG A 717 -27.27 40.65 14.38
CA ARG A 717 -26.49 39.76 13.55
C ARG A 717 -25.13 39.43 14.15
N GLY A 718 -24.40 40.44 14.59
CA GLY A 718 -23.09 40.29 15.23
C GLY A 718 -23.16 39.45 16.49
N ALA A 719 -24.18 39.66 17.33
CA ALA A 719 -24.42 38.86 18.55
C ALA A 719 -24.79 37.40 18.26
N HIS A 720 -25.66 37.14 17.26
CA HIS A 720 -26.00 35.78 16.83
C HIS A 720 -24.78 35.04 16.25
N LEU A 721 -23.96 35.70 15.43
CA LEU A 721 -22.72 35.13 14.91
C LEU A 721 -21.72 34.84 16.04
N GLY A 722 -21.62 35.71 17.03
CA GLY A 722 -20.78 35.52 18.22
C GLY A 722 -21.22 34.30 19.04
N LEU A 723 -22.53 34.15 19.23
CA LEU A 723 -23.12 32.99 19.94
C LEU A 723 -22.77 31.66 19.25
N ILE A 724 -23.08 31.54 17.97
CA ILE A 724 -22.82 30.27 17.24
C ILE A 724 -21.34 29.98 17.08
N SER A 725 -20.49 31.03 16.98
CA SER A 725 -19.02 30.90 16.99
C SER A 725 -18.52 30.34 18.34
N SER A 726 -19.06 30.83 19.47
CA SER A 726 -18.73 30.34 20.81
C SER A 726 -19.17 28.88 21.03
N VAL A 727 -20.36 28.51 20.55
CA VAL A 727 -20.86 27.13 20.58
C VAL A 727 -19.94 26.23 19.76
N LEU A 728 -19.57 26.62 18.54
CA LEU A 728 -18.67 25.84 17.72
C LEU A 728 -17.30 25.64 18.41
N ALA A 729 -16.70 26.72 18.91
CA ALA A 729 -15.39 26.70 19.57
C ALA A 729 -15.41 25.85 20.86
N GLY A 730 -16.50 25.92 21.63
CA GLY A 730 -16.63 25.18 22.91
C GLY A 730 -16.65 23.66 22.73
N PHE A 731 -17.09 23.15 21.59
CA PHE A 731 -17.32 21.72 21.39
C PHE A 731 -16.50 21.09 20.26
N SER A 732 -15.76 21.88 19.46
CA SER A 732 -14.92 21.38 18.36
C SER A 732 -13.60 20.73 18.79
N GLY A 733 -13.27 20.74 20.09
CA GLY A 733 -11.98 20.21 20.58
C GLY A 733 -11.85 18.69 20.51
N ILE A 734 -12.95 17.95 20.34
CA ILE A 734 -12.96 16.48 20.19
C ILE A 734 -12.89 16.12 18.72
N ALA A 735 -13.74 16.72 17.89
CA ALA A 735 -13.82 16.51 16.46
C ALA A 735 -14.49 17.69 15.78
N ASP A 736 -14.19 17.91 14.51
CA ASP A 736 -14.96 18.80 13.66
C ASP A 736 -16.21 18.06 13.15
N PHE A 737 -17.32 18.19 13.87
CA PHE A 737 -18.56 17.48 13.56
C PHE A 737 -19.15 17.83 12.18
N SER A 738 -18.69 18.91 11.54
CA SER A 738 -19.14 19.27 10.19
C SER A 738 -18.63 18.33 9.10
N GLU A 739 -17.60 17.54 9.39
CA GLU A 739 -17.05 16.53 8.48
C GLU A 739 -17.86 15.22 8.50
N ILE A 740 -18.71 15.01 9.52
CA ILE A 740 -19.52 13.81 9.64
C ILE A 740 -20.62 13.79 8.55
N VAL A 741 -20.67 12.67 7.83
CA VAL A 741 -21.71 12.41 6.83
C VAL A 741 -22.95 11.90 7.55
N THR A 742 -23.95 12.77 7.64
CA THR A 742 -25.31 12.39 8.08
C THR A 742 -26.06 11.88 6.87
N GLY A 743 -26.36 10.57 6.83
CA GLY A 743 -27.06 9.88 5.74
C GLY A 743 -28.45 10.42 5.45
#